data_14f7d38c1cf8e946e8760ad3aee1d9e6
#
_entry.id   14f7d38c1cf8e946e8760ad3aee1d9e6
#
_cell.length_a   1.000
_cell.length_b   1.000
_cell.length_c   1.000
_cell.angle_alpha   90.00
_cell.angle_beta   90.00
_cell.angle_gamma   90.00
#
_symmetry.space_group_name_H-M   'P 1'
#
loop_
_entity.id
_entity.type
_entity.pdbx_description
1 polymer ?
#
loop_
_entity_poly.entity_id
_entity_poly.type
_entity_poly.pdbx_seq_one_letter_code
_entity_poly.pdbx_strand_id
1 'polypeptide(L)'
;FKEKFNVSTAGILIASLLGNKYFLTKQTAEVFREGGTFHILVISGLHITFIGSLTILFVRRFTKKRFWQFLIAVTFLWAFSLAVGADVPVVRATIMFTVLLFSQVVFRNGTLLNAFGACALILLVWQPNDLLTVSFQLTFVSVASIITMAFPLIEKLESIGNWSPSAETPFPPIVSVWLKRFCETLYWRENVWERELERNVWSAKLFKSPYLNEGIKKNLQKPLRYLFEGLLVSLIVQIWLLPLTVMYFHRLSLFGVLLNLWAGVVIALESFAAIFALLLAQVSNSLAFPLIKLTEVLNWLLISAPNFLAENDWASLRLPNYTGAMKAIYFLYFVPVIVLTLIINDWKPFSLRLQSKIQSPKSKLLSSPPFLRFPMLFLLLLFVTIIFHPFSAPKVDGKLHIDFLDVGQGDSALLTFPNGETMLIDGGGKTNFNKIYVQNEFGDEPELFEPDTQSIGESVVSNFLWNKGYSQIDYILATHADADHIQGLSDVARNFQIKAAIFGKMPLKDTDFAELYSILQKKKIETMQLARGDVFSIGEARIEVLYPEKGEYVQGVSENNNSVVLRVIYGARKFLLTGDVEKETEHALLEMPEFLQADLVKVAHHGSKTSSIQKFIDVTGAKIAVIPVGNNSPFGHPHREVLERWRLSGAEILQTGTRGTISISTNGEDLEVKTFLP
;
A
#
# COMPACT_ATOMS: atom_id res chain seq x y z
N PHE A 1 -15.86 13.93 -19.62
CA PHE A 1 -15.33 12.56 -19.56
C PHE A 1 -16.45 11.53 -19.54
N LYS A 2 -17.36 11.54 -18.59
CA LYS A 2 -18.45 10.55 -18.43
C LYS A 2 -19.36 10.37 -19.64
N GLU A 3 -19.57 11.41 -20.42
CA GLU A 3 -20.43 11.36 -21.63
C GLU A 3 -19.71 10.84 -22.87
N LYS A 4 -18.38 10.76 -22.86
CA LYS A 4 -17.58 10.47 -24.05
C LYS A 4 -16.77 9.18 -23.95
N PHE A 5 -16.51 8.70 -22.74
CA PHE A 5 -15.72 7.50 -22.47
C PHE A 5 -16.54 6.51 -21.66
N ASN A 6 -16.20 5.23 -21.74
CA ASN A 6 -16.79 4.22 -20.88
C ASN A 6 -16.46 4.49 -19.38
N VAL A 7 -17.22 3.89 -18.46
CA VAL A 7 -17.15 4.15 -17.01
C VAL A 7 -15.74 3.95 -16.46
N SER A 8 -15.08 2.87 -16.83
CA SER A 8 -13.71 2.53 -16.37
C SER A 8 -12.69 3.57 -16.84
N THR A 9 -12.70 3.90 -18.15
CA THR A 9 -11.79 4.90 -18.73
C THR A 9 -12.07 6.29 -18.15
N ALA A 10 -13.33 6.68 -18.03
CA ALA A 10 -13.70 7.96 -17.43
C ALA A 10 -13.22 8.05 -15.98
N GLY A 11 -13.37 6.99 -15.18
CA GLY A 11 -12.90 6.93 -13.79
C GLY A 11 -11.38 7.15 -13.66
N ILE A 12 -10.58 6.44 -14.46
CA ILE A 12 -9.12 6.58 -14.46
C ILE A 12 -8.70 7.98 -14.93
N LEU A 13 -9.27 8.49 -16.01
CA LEU A 13 -8.96 9.83 -16.52
C LEU A 13 -9.32 10.94 -15.53
N ILE A 14 -10.48 10.83 -14.87
CA ILE A 14 -10.89 11.80 -13.84
C ILE A 14 -9.93 11.74 -12.63
N ALA A 15 -9.53 10.55 -12.21
CA ALA A 15 -8.58 10.40 -11.12
C ALA A 15 -7.18 10.94 -11.47
N SER A 16 -6.65 10.60 -12.66
CA SER A 16 -5.29 10.94 -13.08
C SER A 16 -5.12 12.38 -13.58
N LEU A 17 -6.14 12.99 -14.19
CA LEU A 17 -6.07 14.35 -14.75
C LEU A 17 -6.70 15.41 -13.86
N LEU A 18 -7.75 15.07 -13.11
CA LEU A 18 -8.50 16.02 -12.27
C LEU A 18 -8.31 15.76 -10.76
N GLY A 19 -7.63 14.69 -10.36
CA GLY A 19 -7.39 14.33 -8.96
C GLY A 19 -8.58 13.74 -8.21
N ASN A 20 -9.73 13.58 -8.84
CA ASN A 20 -10.93 13.08 -8.18
C ASN A 20 -11.01 11.54 -8.27
N LYS A 21 -10.72 10.88 -7.16
CA LYS A 21 -10.71 9.41 -7.04
C LYS A 21 -12.08 8.77 -6.83
N TYR A 22 -13.12 9.57 -6.60
CA TYR A 22 -14.47 9.06 -6.30
C TYR A 22 -15.04 8.16 -7.42
N PHE A 23 -14.62 8.40 -8.67
CA PHE A 23 -15.08 7.63 -9.82
C PHE A 23 -14.19 6.43 -10.16
N LEU A 24 -13.16 6.17 -9.35
CA LEU A 24 -12.34 4.98 -9.49
C LEU A 24 -13.05 3.80 -8.81
N THR A 25 -13.21 2.68 -9.50
CA THR A 25 -13.81 1.48 -8.91
C THR A 25 -12.83 0.80 -7.94
N LYS A 26 -13.35 0.21 -6.86
CA LYS A 26 -12.58 -0.54 -5.86
C LYS A 26 -11.70 -1.61 -6.53
N GLN A 27 -12.27 -2.37 -7.48
CA GLN A 27 -11.54 -3.42 -8.21
C GLN A 27 -10.35 -2.86 -8.99
N THR A 28 -10.55 -1.77 -9.76
CA THR A 28 -9.45 -1.12 -10.50
C THR A 28 -8.37 -0.62 -9.55
N ALA A 29 -8.77 0.07 -8.48
CA ALA A 29 -7.82 0.59 -7.49
C ALA A 29 -6.98 -0.52 -6.85
N GLU A 30 -7.58 -1.66 -6.50
CA GLU A 30 -6.88 -2.78 -5.87
C GLU A 30 -5.90 -3.45 -6.82
N VAL A 31 -6.26 -3.67 -8.08
CA VAL A 31 -5.34 -4.18 -9.11
C VAL A 31 -4.08 -3.32 -9.25
N PHE A 32 -4.23 -1.98 -9.21
CA PHE A 32 -3.08 -1.08 -9.26
C PHE A 32 -2.29 -1.03 -7.95
N ARG A 33 -2.95 -1.22 -6.78
CA ARG A 33 -2.25 -1.36 -5.49
C ARG A 33 -1.41 -2.63 -5.47
N GLU A 34 -1.94 -3.75 -5.91
CA GLU A 34 -1.21 -5.02 -6.00
C GLU A 34 -0.06 -4.96 -7.00
N GLY A 35 -0.26 -4.30 -8.12
CA GLY A 35 0.78 -4.01 -9.10
C GLY A 35 1.86 -3.04 -8.62
N GLY A 36 1.66 -2.35 -7.47
CA GLY A 36 2.57 -1.30 -6.98
C GLY A 36 2.56 -0.02 -7.82
N THR A 37 1.53 0.16 -8.64
CA THR A 37 1.40 1.26 -9.62
C THR A 37 0.30 2.26 -9.28
N PHE A 38 -0.34 2.12 -8.12
CA PHE A 38 -1.45 2.99 -7.71
C PHE A 38 -1.12 4.49 -7.73
N HIS A 39 0.14 4.85 -7.46
CA HIS A 39 0.61 6.23 -7.50
C HIS A 39 0.52 6.88 -8.89
N ILE A 40 0.34 6.11 -9.96
CA ILE A 40 0.18 6.57 -11.34
C ILE A 40 -1.26 7.03 -11.60
N LEU A 41 -2.25 6.43 -10.91
CA LEU A 41 -3.66 6.82 -10.99
C LEU A 41 -3.97 8.14 -10.28
N VAL A 42 -3.03 8.67 -9.53
CA VAL A 42 -3.15 9.95 -8.82
C VAL A 42 -2.27 10.98 -9.52
N ILE A 43 -2.67 12.25 -9.49
CA ILE A 43 -1.82 13.31 -10.04
C ILE A 43 -0.47 13.27 -9.33
N SER A 44 0.57 12.95 -10.09
CA SER A 44 1.93 12.78 -9.58
C SER A 44 2.84 13.95 -9.98
N GLY A 45 4.00 14.02 -9.34
CA GLY A 45 5.05 14.97 -9.73
C GLY A 45 5.48 14.84 -11.19
N LEU A 46 5.32 13.65 -11.82
CA LEU A 46 5.59 13.45 -13.23
C LEU A 46 4.62 14.25 -14.12
N HIS A 47 3.34 14.30 -13.79
CA HIS A 47 2.35 15.11 -14.51
C HIS A 47 2.69 16.58 -14.44
N ILE A 48 3.07 17.10 -13.25
CA ILE A 48 3.48 18.51 -13.05
C ILE A 48 4.74 18.83 -13.85
N THR A 49 5.75 17.96 -13.78
CA THR A 49 7.01 18.13 -14.52
C THR A 49 6.77 18.12 -16.01
N PHE A 50 5.89 17.26 -16.48
CA PHE A 50 5.52 17.12 -17.88
C PHE A 50 4.78 18.37 -18.38
N ILE A 51 3.70 18.77 -17.69
CA ILE A 51 2.91 19.97 -18.01
C ILE A 51 3.80 21.22 -17.98
N GLY A 52 4.65 21.34 -16.96
CA GLY A 52 5.59 22.45 -16.84
C GLY A 52 6.61 22.49 -17.97
N SER A 53 7.16 21.35 -18.35
CA SER A 53 8.11 21.24 -19.47
C SER A 53 7.45 21.58 -20.81
N LEU A 54 6.23 21.10 -21.04
CA LEU A 54 5.46 21.43 -22.24
C LEU A 54 5.14 22.93 -22.30
N THR A 55 4.73 23.51 -21.16
CA THR A 55 4.48 24.96 -21.07
C THR A 55 5.74 25.77 -21.39
N ILE A 56 6.91 25.36 -20.87
CA ILE A 56 8.18 26.05 -21.17
C ILE A 56 8.52 25.91 -22.67
N LEU A 57 8.39 24.72 -23.25
CA LEU A 57 8.64 24.51 -24.68
C LEU A 57 7.75 25.39 -25.54
N PHE A 58 6.48 25.51 -25.18
CA PHE A 58 5.53 26.39 -25.85
C PHE A 58 5.92 27.88 -25.70
N VAL A 59 6.20 28.34 -24.49
CA VAL A 59 6.58 29.73 -24.20
C VAL A 59 7.89 30.10 -24.87
N ARG A 60 8.85 29.21 -24.99
CA ARG A 60 10.11 29.42 -25.71
C ARG A 60 9.95 29.79 -27.19
N ARG A 61 8.80 29.42 -27.78
CA ARG A 61 8.46 29.79 -29.15
C ARG A 61 8.19 31.28 -29.29
N PHE A 62 7.70 31.95 -28.21
CA PHE A 62 7.27 33.33 -28.21
C PHE A 62 8.31 34.30 -27.55
N THR A 63 9.04 33.80 -26.57
CA THR A 63 10.03 34.62 -25.86
C THR A 63 11.29 33.87 -25.50
N LYS A 64 12.46 34.54 -25.71
CA LYS A 64 13.78 34.02 -25.30
C LYS A 64 14.16 34.51 -23.88
N LYS A 65 13.42 35.44 -23.27
CA LYS A 65 13.72 35.99 -21.94
C LYS A 65 13.33 35.02 -20.85
N ARG A 66 14.30 34.52 -20.08
CA ARG A 66 14.12 33.49 -19.01
C ARG A 66 13.11 33.93 -17.94
N PHE A 67 13.06 35.22 -17.61
CA PHE A 67 12.10 35.77 -16.64
C PHE A 67 10.65 35.55 -17.08
N TRP A 68 10.30 35.85 -18.34
CA TRP A 68 8.94 35.61 -18.84
C TRP A 68 8.60 34.14 -18.98
N GLN A 69 9.58 33.31 -19.35
CA GLN A 69 9.41 31.87 -19.37
C GLN A 69 9.08 31.34 -17.98
N PHE A 70 9.81 31.79 -16.98
CA PHE A 70 9.58 31.48 -15.57
C PHE A 70 8.19 31.92 -15.13
N LEU A 71 7.87 33.22 -15.29
CA LEU A 71 6.62 33.80 -14.79
C LEU A 71 5.39 33.08 -15.38
N ILE A 72 5.35 32.88 -16.71
CA ILE A 72 4.22 32.26 -17.39
C ILE A 72 4.10 30.78 -16.97
N ALA A 73 5.21 30.02 -16.94
CA ALA A 73 5.18 28.63 -16.59
C ALA A 73 4.77 28.40 -15.13
N VAL A 74 5.29 29.19 -14.21
CA VAL A 74 4.97 29.11 -12.77
C VAL A 74 3.51 29.51 -12.53
N THR A 75 3.04 30.60 -13.11
CA THR A 75 1.62 31.01 -12.98
C THR A 75 0.68 29.96 -13.50
N PHE A 76 1.00 29.37 -14.66
CA PHE A 76 0.18 28.29 -15.23
C PHE A 76 0.16 27.02 -14.35
N LEU A 77 1.33 26.61 -13.84
CA LEU A 77 1.44 25.43 -12.96
C LEU A 77 0.70 25.62 -11.63
N TRP A 78 0.80 26.81 -11.02
CA TRP A 78 0.06 27.10 -9.80
C TRP A 78 -1.45 27.19 -10.04
N ALA A 79 -1.88 27.79 -11.17
CA ALA A 79 -3.29 27.78 -11.56
C ALA A 79 -3.81 26.35 -11.77
N PHE A 80 -3.04 25.51 -12.45
CA PHE A 80 -3.37 24.09 -12.62
C PHE A 80 -3.42 23.37 -11.25
N SER A 81 -2.42 23.56 -10.39
CA SER A 81 -2.37 22.95 -9.05
C SER A 81 -3.60 23.30 -8.22
N LEU A 82 -4.03 24.57 -8.24
CA LEU A 82 -5.25 25.02 -7.55
C LEU A 82 -6.52 24.42 -8.18
N ALA A 83 -6.59 24.35 -9.50
CA ALA A 83 -7.74 23.81 -10.21
C ALA A 83 -7.98 22.31 -9.92
N VAL A 84 -6.92 21.54 -9.67
CA VAL A 84 -7.01 20.10 -9.34
C VAL A 84 -7.10 19.84 -7.83
N GLY A 85 -7.38 20.85 -7.02
CA GLY A 85 -7.61 20.71 -5.57
C GLY A 85 -6.38 20.88 -4.67
N ALA A 86 -5.23 21.27 -5.23
CA ALA A 86 -3.98 21.53 -4.51
C ALA A 86 -3.54 20.35 -3.59
N ASP A 87 -3.73 19.12 -4.05
CA ASP A 87 -3.26 17.93 -3.34
C ASP A 87 -1.77 18.04 -2.98
N VAL A 88 -1.40 17.54 -1.81
CA VAL A 88 -0.04 17.67 -1.24
C VAL A 88 1.07 17.24 -2.21
N PRO A 89 0.99 16.12 -2.96
CA PRO A 89 2.00 15.74 -3.96
C PRO A 89 2.12 16.73 -5.12
N VAL A 90 1.00 17.33 -5.54
CA VAL A 90 0.94 18.31 -6.64
C VAL A 90 1.63 19.60 -6.21
N VAL A 91 1.30 20.12 -5.03
CA VAL A 91 1.91 21.34 -4.45
C VAL A 91 3.42 21.18 -4.31
N ARG A 92 3.89 20.05 -3.78
CA ARG A 92 5.34 19.78 -3.63
C ARG A 92 6.06 19.77 -4.98
N ALA A 93 5.51 19.09 -5.98
CA ALA A 93 6.09 19.07 -7.32
C ALA A 93 6.10 20.45 -7.96
N THR A 94 5.04 21.24 -7.76
CA THR A 94 4.95 22.62 -8.25
C THR A 94 5.99 23.53 -7.58
N ILE A 95 6.20 23.44 -6.27
CA ILE A 95 7.25 24.15 -5.54
C ILE A 95 8.63 23.75 -6.07
N MET A 96 8.92 22.44 -6.21
CA MET A 96 10.21 21.97 -6.69
C MET A 96 10.50 22.47 -8.11
N PHE A 97 9.51 22.42 -9.00
CA PHE A 97 9.63 22.93 -10.35
C PHE A 97 9.82 24.47 -10.39
N THR A 98 9.11 25.20 -9.52
CA THR A 98 9.25 26.65 -9.35
C THR A 98 10.67 27.01 -8.91
N VAL A 99 11.22 26.33 -7.90
CA VAL A 99 12.60 26.55 -7.42
C VAL A 99 13.63 26.25 -8.52
N LEU A 100 13.44 25.17 -9.28
CA LEU A 100 14.31 24.81 -10.39
C LEU A 100 14.30 25.88 -11.50
N LEU A 101 13.13 26.37 -11.87
CA LEU A 101 13.03 27.44 -12.88
C LEU A 101 13.59 28.80 -12.38
N PHE A 102 13.35 29.10 -11.11
CA PHE A 102 13.89 30.31 -10.50
C PHE A 102 15.44 30.33 -10.52
N SER A 103 16.08 29.19 -10.27
CA SER A 103 17.53 29.06 -10.35
C SER A 103 18.07 29.45 -11.73
N GLN A 104 17.33 29.15 -12.81
CA GLN A 104 17.71 29.54 -14.18
C GLN A 104 17.56 31.01 -14.45
N VAL A 105 16.62 31.70 -13.78
CA VAL A 105 16.44 33.15 -13.88
C VAL A 105 17.58 33.90 -13.21
N VAL A 106 18.04 33.40 -12.04
CA VAL A 106 19.14 34.02 -11.27
C VAL A 106 20.53 33.68 -11.84
N PHE A 107 20.58 33.00 -13.02
CA PHE A 107 21.82 32.60 -13.69
C PHE A 107 22.77 31.78 -12.81
N ARG A 108 22.26 31.06 -11.81
CA ARG A 108 23.02 30.11 -11.04
C ARG A 108 22.86 28.70 -11.63
N ASN A 109 23.96 28.00 -11.80
CA ASN A 109 23.94 26.58 -12.12
C ASN A 109 23.48 25.86 -10.85
N GLY A 110 22.18 25.87 -10.57
CA GLY A 110 21.58 25.09 -9.50
C GLY A 110 21.69 23.62 -9.83
N THR A 111 22.34 22.84 -8.98
CA THR A 111 22.26 21.39 -9.06
C THR A 111 20.85 20.94 -8.66
N LEU A 112 20.37 19.83 -9.24
CA LEU A 112 19.09 19.22 -8.84
C LEU A 112 19.01 18.99 -7.34
N LEU A 113 20.13 18.62 -6.72
CA LEU A 113 20.23 18.40 -5.27
C LEU A 113 19.99 19.68 -4.47
N ASN A 114 20.49 20.84 -4.92
CA ASN A 114 20.24 22.12 -4.25
C ASN A 114 18.77 22.55 -4.37
N ALA A 115 18.14 22.37 -5.54
CA ALA A 115 16.73 22.64 -5.74
C ALA A 115 15.85 21.72 -4.87
N PHE A 116 16.22 20.46 -4.77
CA PHE A 116 15.58 19.47 -3.91
C PHE A 116 15.69 19.85 -2.42
N GLY A 117 16.89 20.20 -1.95
CA GLY A 117 17.11 20.65 -0.55
C GLY A 117 16.36 21.95 -0.23
N ALA A 118 16.35 22.93 -1.15
CA ALA A 118 15.58 24.16 -0.98
C ALA A 118 14.07 23.89 -0.89
N CYS A 119 13.54 22.99 -1.73
CA CYS A 119 12.14 22.58 -1.68
C CYS A 119 11.79 21.93 -0.32
N ALA A 120 12.64 20.99 0.15
CA ALA A 120 12.47 20.36 1.45
C ALA A 120 12.43 21.41 2.58
N LEU A 121 13.37 22.34 2.57
CA LEU A 121 13.45 23.39 3.58
C LEU A 121 12.21 24.29 3.58
N ILE A 122 11.75 24.75 2.40
CA ILE A 122 10.55 25.58 2.28
C ILE A 122 9.33 24.87 2.86
N LEU A 123 9.12 23.61 2.51
CA LEU A 123 7.98 22.83 2.98
C LEU A 123 8.03 22.59 4.49
N LEU A 124 9.20 22.24 5.04
CA LEU A 124 9.36 21.98 6.47
C LEU A 124 9.30 23.24 7.34
N VAL A 125 9.68 24.40 6.79
CA VAL A 125 9.46 25.68 7.48
C VAL A 125 7.97 26.04 7.50
N TRP A 126 7.24 25.69 6.43
CA TRP A 126 5.79 25.93 6.39
C TRP A 126 5.01 24.94 7.28
N GLN A 127 5.30 23.63 7.16
CA GLN A 127 4.62 22.57 7.89
C GLN A 127 5.64 21.54 8.42
N PRO A 128 6.24 21.77 9.61
CA PRO A 128 7.26 20.85 10.18
C PRO A 128 6.76 19.42 10.34
N ASN A 129 5.48 19.24 10.66
CA ASN A 129 4.86 17.92 10.85
C ASN A 129 4.84 17.07 9.57
N ASP A 130 5.00 17.68 8.40
CA ASP A 130 5.06 16.96 7.13
C ASP A 130 6.19 15.94 7.08
N LEU A 131 7.28 16.17 7.81
CA LEU A 131 8.39 15.23 7.92
C LEU A 131 7.94 13.82 8.34
N LEU A 132 6.93 13.75 9.19
CA LEU A 132 6.38 12.48 9.72
C LEU A 132 5.28 11.89 8.81
N THR A 133 4.85 12.60 7.78
CA THR A 133 3.81 12.10 6.88
C THR A 133 4.39 11.11 5.86
N VAL A 134 3.64 10.03 5.63
CA VAL A 134 3.98 8.98 4.64
C VAL A 134 4.26 9.58 3.26
N SER A 135 3.40 10.49 2.83
CA SER A 135 3.48 11.13 1.53
C SER A 135 4.75 11.96 1.35
N PHE A 136 5.21 12.68 2.40
CA PHE A 136 6.47 13.42 2.36
C PHE A 136 7.67 12.47 2.26
N GLN A 137 7.72 11.47 3.13
CA GLN A 137 8.83 10.51 3.18
C GLN A 137 8.99 9.77 1.86
N LEU A 138 7.91 9.22 1.30
CA LEU A 138 7.95 8.51 0.01
C LEU A 138 8.42 9.43 -1.13
N THR A 139 7.88 10.65 -1.21
CA THR A 139 8.25 11.61 -2.26
C THR A 139 9.72 11.99 -2.15
N PHE A 140 10.19 12.37 -0.97
CA PHE A 140 11.56 12.84 -0.80
C PHE A 140 12.59 11.72 -0.91
N VAL A 141 12.31 10.52 -0.37
CA VAL A 141 13.21 9.37 -0.50
C VAL A 141 13.31 8.90 -1.95
N SER A 142 12.19 8.87 -2.71
CA SER A 142 12.23 8.49 -4.13
C SER A 142 13.02 9.49 -4.97
N VAL A 143 12.80 10.81 -4.81
CA VAL A 143 13.55 11.83 -5.54
C VAL A 143 15.03 11.83 -5.14
N ALA A 144 15.33 11.67 -3.85
CA ALA A 144 16.71 11.53 -3.37
C ALA A 144 17.42 10.33 -4.02
N SER A 145 16.77 9.18 -4.10
CA SER A 145 17.34 7.98 -4.74
C SER A 145 17.68 8.20 -6.21
N ILE A 146 16.82 8.91 -6.94
CA ILE A 146 17.03 9.24 -8.36
C ILE A 146 18.23 10.18 -8.51
N ILE A 147 18.27 11.28 -7.74
CA ILE A 147 19.29 12.33 -7.87
C ILE A 147 20.65 11.82 -7.39
N THR A 148 20.69 11.07 -6.29
CA THR A 148 21.96 10.69 -5.65
C THR A 148 22.54 9.36 -6.12
N MET A 149 21.71 8.45 -6.64
CA MET A 149 22.16 7.11 -7.03
C MET A 149 21.88 6.79 -8.51
N ALA A 150 20.64 6.98 -8.98
CA ALA A 150 20.27 6.54 -10.33
C ALA A 150 20.95 7.38 -11.42
N PHE A 151 20.81 8.70 -11.37
CA PHE A 151 21.42 9.60 -12.37
C PHE A 151 22.96 9.51 -12.39
N PRO A 152 23.68 9.56 -11.25
CA PRO A 152 25.13 9.39 -11.25
C PRO A 152 25.57 8.03 -11.82
N LEU A 153 24.83 6.96 -11.55
CA LEU A 153 25.13 5.64 -12.12
C LEU A 153 24.94 5.62 -13.62
N ILE A 154 23.81 6.12 -14.13
CA ILE A 154 23.52 6.21 -15.57
C ILE A 154 24.59 7.04 -16.29
N GLU A 155 24.96 8.21 -15.75
CA GLU A 155 26.00 9.07 -16.33
C GLU A 155 27.34 8.36 -16.45
N LYS A 156 27.73 7.57 -15.44
CA LYS A 156 28.96 6.77 -15.49
C LYS A 156 28.88 5.63 -16.48
N LEU A 157 27.77 4.92 -16.56
CA LEU A 157 27.56 3.87 -17.57
C LEU A 157 27.56 4.44 -18.99
N GLU A 158 26.93 5.60 -19.18
CA GLU A 158 26.95 6.33 -20.45
C GLU A 158 28.37 6.74 -20.83
N SER A 159 29.14 7.28 -19.89
CA SER A 159 30.54 7.67 -20.13
C SER A 159 31.43 6.48 -20.53
N ILE A 160 31.23 5.30 -19.94
CA ILE A 160 31.93 4.07 -20.32
C ILE A 160 31.58 3.66 -21.75
N GLY A 161 30.28 3.66 -22.10
CA GLY A 161 29.82 3.22 -23.43
C GLY A 161 30.20 4.19 -24.55
N ASN A 162 30.11 5.49 -24.30
CA ASN A 162 30.44 6.57 -25.23
C ASN A 162 31.93 6.91 -25.29
N TRP A 163 32.77 6.23 -24.49
CA TRP A 163 34.18 6.58 -24.44
C TRP A 163 34.81 6.64 -25.83
N SER A 164 35.54 7.71 -26.09
CA SER A 164 36.47 7.90 -27.21
C SER A 164 37.77 8.51 -26.69
N PRO A 165 38.91 8.28 -27.32
CA PRO A 165 40.17 8.88 -26.91
C PRO A 165 40.08 10.40 -26.94
N SER A 166 40.36 11.04 -25.80
CA SER A 166 40.42 12.49 -25.65
C SER A 166 41.63 12.87 -24.77
N ALA A 167 41.97 14.16 -24.75
CA ALA A 167 43.04 14.63 -23.88
C ALA A 167 42.79 14.32 -22.40
N GLU A 168 41.51 14.29 -21.98
CA GLU A 168 41.12 13.99 -20.59
C GLU A 168 41.00 12.48 -20.31
N THR A 169 40.60 11.69 -21.31
CA THR A 169 40.40 10.24 -21.20
C THR A 169 41.09 9.50 -22.33
N PRO A 170 42.44 9.50 -22.39
CA PRO A 170 43.20 8.91 -23.51
C PRO A 170 43.13 7.38 -23.57
N PHE A 171 42.83 6.72 -22.44
CA PHE A 171 42.77 5.27 -22.34
C PHE A 171 41.36 4.74 -22.12
N PRO A 172 41.03 3.51 -22.57
CA PRO A 172 39.73 2.90 -22.36
C PRO A 172 39.41 2.74 -20.83
N PRO A 173 38.13 2.70 -20.45
CA PRO A 173 37.72 2.57 -19.07
C PRO A 173 38.24 1.28 -18.42
N ILE A 174 38.67 1.37 -17.17
CA ILE A 174 39.17 0.24 -16.38
C ILE A 174 37.99 -0.43 -15.69
N VAL A 175 37.26 -1.23 -16.45
CA VAL A 175 36.09 -2.01 -15.99
C VAL A 175 36.16 -3.43 -16.54
N SER A 176 35.31 -4.34 -16.02
CA SER A 176 35.23 -5.70 -16.57
C SER A 176 34.83 -5.67 -18.04
N VAL A 177 35.33 -6.63 -18.82
CA VAL A 177 35.03 -6.74 -20.24
C VAL A 177 33.54 -6.84 -20.51
N TRP A 178 32.82 -7.58 -19.66
CA TRP A 178 31.37 -7.72 -19.74
C TRP A 178 30.67 -6.36 -19.57
N LEU A 179 31.00 -5.60 -18.52
CA LEU A 179 30.39 -4.29 -18.26
C LEU A 179 30.71 -3.30 -19.39
N LYS A 180 31.93 -3.29 -19.89
CA LYS A 180 32.34 -2.47 -21.03
C LYS A 180 31.47 -2.77 -22.26
N ARG A 181 31.36 -4.04 -22.65
CA ARG A 181 30.56 -4.48 -23.81
C ARG A 181 29.08 -4.12 -23.65
N PHE A 182 28.55 -4.31 -22.45
CA PHE A 182 27.18 -3.95 -22.12
C PHE A 182 26.94 -2.43 -22.29
N CYS A 183 27.80 -1.60 -21.72
CA CYS A 183 27.70 -0.14 -21.86
C CYS A 183 27.86 0.31 -23.31
N GLU A 184 28.80 -0.28 -24.06
CA GLU A 184 28.98 0.02 -25.47
C GLU A 184 27.75 -0.37 -26.32
N THR A 185 27.08 -1.46 -25.97
CA THR A 185 25.84 -1.86 -26.67
C THR A 185 24.74 -0.81 -26.51
N LEU A 186 24.60 -0.22 -25.32
CA LEU A 186 23.55 0.76 -25.02
C LEU A 186 23.88 2.19 -25.45
N TYR A 187 25.14 2.61 -25.33
CA TYR A 187 25.48 4.04 -25.39
C TYR A 187 26.42 4.42 -26.54
N TRP A 188 27.13 3.49 -27.17
CA TRP A 188 28.06 3.86 -28.24
C TRP A 188 27.31 4.47 -29.42
N ARG A 189 27.75 5.67 -29.87
CA ARG A 189 27.17 6.42 -30.99
C ARG A 189 28.12 6.47 -32.16
N GLU A 190 27.75 5.87 -33.30
CA GLU A 190 28.57 5.86 -34.52
C GLU A 190 28.92 7.27 -35.04
N ASN A 191 27.94 8.18 -35.03
CA ASN A 191 28.16 9.55 -35.55
C ASN A 191 29.17 10.37 -34.72
N VAL A 192 29.30 10.10 -33.42
CA VAL A 192 30.33 10.73 -32.57
C VAL A 192 31.70 10.15 -32.90
N TRP A 193 31.72 8.88 -33.13
CA TRP A 193 32.89 8.10 -33.50
C TRP A 193 33.49 8.49 -34.84
N GLU A 194 32.68 8.67 -35.91
CA GLU A 194 33.12 9.11 -37.23
C GLU A 194 33.81 10.49 -37.19
N ARG A 195 33.24 11.42 -36.41
CA ARG A 195 33.81 12.76 -36.18
C ARG A 195 35.17 12.72 -35.45
N GLU A 196 35.34 11.80 -34.51
CA GLU A 196 36.62 11.62 -33.82
C GLU A 196 37.67 10.94 -34.64
N LEU A 197 37.27 10.03 -35.56
CA LEU A 197 38.19 9.43 -36.55
C LEU A 197 38.80 10.47 -37.51
N GLU A 198 38.02 11.48 -37.88
CA GLU A 198 38.53 12.59 -38.74
C GLU A 198 39.54 13.48 -38.00
N ARG A 199 39.49 13.52 -36.65
CA ARG A 199 40.34 14.37 -35.81
C ARG A 199 41.57 13.67 -35.25
N ASN A 200 41.57 12.37 -35.10
CA ASN A 200 42.61 11.60 -34.40
C ASN A 200 43.23 10.50 -35.24
N VAL A 201 44.53 10.31 -35.10
CA VAL A 201 45.30 9.24 -35.75
C VAL A 201 44.95 7.84 -35.19
N TRP A 202 44.33 7.79 -34.00
CA TRP A 202 44.02 6.51 -33.31
C TRP A 202 42.60 6.06 -33.58
N SER A 203 42.46 4.87 -34.13
CA SER A 203 41.14 4.24 -34.34
C SER A 203 40.64 3.57 -33.06
N ALA A 204 39.88 4.31 -32.24
CA ALA A 204 39.23 3.73 -31.04
C ALA A 204 38.20 2.65 -31.43
N LYS A 205 37.83 2.51 -32.69
CA LYS A 205 37.02 1.41 -33.24
C LYS A 205 37.58 0.04 -32.86
N LEU A 206 38.91 -0.07 -32.78
CA LEU A 206 39.61 -1.27 -32.31
C LEU A 206 39.33 -1.66 -30.85
N PHE A 207 38.85 -0.70 -30.01
CA PHE A 207 38.58 -0.93 -28.60
C PHE A 207 37.10 -1.16 -28.30
N LYS A 208 36.21 -1.07 -29.32
CA LYS A 208 34.76 -1.28 -29.16
C LYS A 208 34.38 -2.71 -29.49
N SER A 209 33.54 -3.31 -28.67
CA SER A 209 33.08 -4.69 -28.83
C SER A 209 31.61 -4.89 -28.34
N PRO A 210 30.65 -4.12 -28.88
CA PRO A 210 29.25 -4.24 -28.47
C PRO A 210 28.70 -5.64 -28.82
N TYR A 211 27.66 -6.08 -28.09
CA TYR A 211 26.99 -7.36 -28.34
C TYR A 211 26.11 -7.34 -29.60
N LEU A 212 25.60 -6.16 -30.00
CA LEU A 212 24.72 -6.02 -31.15
C LEU A 212 25.53 -5.63 -32.40
N ASN A 213 25.21 -6.25 -33.53
CA ASN A 213 25.78 -5.90 -34.84
C ASN A 213 25.30 -4.51 -35.29
N GLU A 214 26.09 -3.83 -36.14
CA GLU A 214 25.83 -2.43 -36.54
C GLU A 214 24.42 -2.18 -37.11
N GLY A 215 23.88 -3.11 -37.92
CA GLY A 215 22.56 -2.98 -38.51
C GLY A 215 21.42 -3.04 -37.51
N ILE A 216 21.48 -3.94 -36.54
CA ILE A 216 20.48 -4.08 -35.44
C ILE A 216 20.64 -2.94 -34.43
N LYS A 217 21.90 -2.54 -34.19
CA LYS A 217 22.23 -1.48 -33.25
C LYS A 217 21.58 -0.14 -33.61
N LYS A 218 21.56 0.24 -34.89
CA LYS A 218 20.99 1.51 -35.35
C LYS A 218 19.52 1.68 -35.00
N ASN A 219 18.73 0.60 -34.99
CA ASN A 219 17.29 0.63 -34.76
C ASN A 219 16.90 0.30 -33.32
N LEU A 220 17.61 -0.63 -32.67
CA LEU A 220 17.21 -1.14 -31.33
C LEU A 220 17.97 -0.47 -30.17
N GLN A 221 19.10 0.18 -30.41
CA GLN A 221 19.92 0.75 -29.33
C GLN A 221 19.17 1.78 -28.49
N LYS A 222 18.45 2.71 -29.11
CA LYS A 222 17.69 3.74 -28.39
C LYS A 222 16.59 3.14 -27.52
N PRO A 223 15.66 2.30 -28.04
CA PRO A 223 14.62 1.70 -27.21
C PRO A 223 15.20 0.82 -26.10
N LEU A 224 16.24 0.03 -26.35
CA LEU A 224 16.91 -0.78 -25.32
C LEU A 224 17.54 0.08 -24.22
N ARG A 225 18.14 1.21 -24.58
CA ARG A 225 18.68 2.15 -23.61
C ARG A 225 17.59 2.75 -22.72
N TYR A 226 16.50 3.26 -23.29
CA TYR A 226 15.39 3.81 -22.50
C TYR A 226 14.75 2.76 -21.60
N LEU A 227 14.58 1.53 -22.11
CA LEU A 227 14.09 0.41 -21.31
C LEU A 227 15.03 0.14 -20.12
N PHE A 228 16.32 0.04 -20.37
CA PHE A 228 17.31 -0.21 -19.32
C PHE A 228 17.38 0.91 -18.28
N GLU A 229 17.45 2.18 -18.72
CA GLU A 229 17.49 3.34 -17.84
C GLU A 229 16.21 3.43 -16.99
N GLY A 230 15.05 3.20 -17.59
CA GLY A 230 13.77 3.17 -16.88
C GLY A 230 13.69 2.05 -15.83
N LEU A 231 14.12 0.84 -16.20
CA LEU A 231 14.18 -0.29 -15.25
C LEU A 231 15.17 -0.03 -14.11
N LEU A 232 16.33 0.55 -14.42
CA LEU A 232 17.35 0.88 -13.42
C LEU A 232 16.84 1.92 -12.42
N VAL A 233 16.21 2.98 -12.91
CA VAL A 233 15.59 4.01 -12.05
C VAL A 233 14.51 3.38 -11.17
N SER A 234 13.60 2.61 -11.76
CA SER A 234 12.52 1.95 -11.02
C SER A 234 13.05 1.00 -9.94
N LEU A 235 14.08 0.20 -10.27
CA LEU A 235 14.72 -0.71 -9.31
C LEU A 235 15.39 0.04 -8.15
N ILE A 236 16.14 1.12 -8.45
CA ILE A 236 16.81 1.92 -7.43
C ILE A 236 15.79 2.57 -6.50
N VAL A 237 14.71 3.14 -7.05
CA VAL A 237 13.61 3.71 -6.25
C VAL A 237 12.98 2.64 -5.37
N GLN A 238 12.71 1.44 -5.90
CA GLN A 238 12.11 0.36 -5.12
C GLN A 238 13.03 -0.12 -3.98
N ILE A 239 14.35 -0.23 -4.24
CA ILE A 239 15.34 -0.56 -3.19
C ILE A 239 15.31 0.50 -2.08
N TRP A 240 15.31 1.79 -2.41
CA TRP A 240 15.28 2.86 -1.43
C TRP A 240 13.97 2.93 -0.65
N LEU A 241 12.84 2.65 -1.30
CA LEU A 241 11.52 2.73 -0.69
C LEU A 241 11.11 1.46 0.07
N LEU A 242 11.81 0.33 -0.09
CA LEU A 242 11.41 -0.96 0.47
C LEU A 242 11.02 -0.89 1.97
N PRO A 243 11.84 -0.32 2.89
CA PRO A 243 11.44 -0.27 4.30
C PRO A 243 10.16 0.53 4.52
N LEU A 244 10.01 1.66 3.82
CA LEU A 244 8.83 2.52 3.95
C LEU A 244 7.57 1.88 3.38
N THR A 245 7.68 1.20 2.23
CA THR A 245 6.53 0.51 1.62
C THR A 245 6.04 -0.65 2.50
N VAL A 246 6.95 -1.39 3.14
CA VAL A 246 6.57 -2.42 4.10
C VAL A 246 5.97 -1.81 5.35
N MET A 247 6.58 -0.78 5.93
CA MET A 247 6.09 -0.14 7.17
C MET A 247 4.72 0.51 7.04
N TYR A 248 4.38 1.05 5.87
CA TYR A 248 3.15 1.83 5.70
C TYR A 248 2.06 1.11 4.91
N PHE A 249 2.42 0.24 3.99
CA PHE A 249 1.45 -0.41 3.10
C PHE A 249 1.41 -1.92 3.26
N HIS A 250 2.34 -2.51 4.03
CA HIS A 250 2.39 -3.96 4.24
C HIS A 250 2.44 -4.79 2.95
N ARG A 251 2.90 -4.17 1.85
CA ARG A 251 2.92 -4.75 0.51
C ARG A 251 4.26 -4.57 -0.17
N LEU A 252 4.69 -5.59 -0.89
CA LEU A 252 5.81 -5.52 -1.82
C LEU A 252 5.40 -6.14 -3.16
N SER A 253 5.22 -5.31 -4.19
CA SER A 253 4.98 -5.79 -5.55
C SER A 253 6.30 -6.22 -6.19
N LEU A 254 6.41 -7.49 -6.58
CA LEU A 254 7.60 -8.02 -7.26
C LEU A 254 7.69 -7.51 -8.70
N PHE A 255 6.56 -7.28 -9.34
CA PHE A 255 6.48 -6.78 -10.71
C PHE A 255 6.41 -5.26 -10.81
N GLY A 256 6.37 -4.55 -9.69
CA GLY A 256 6.26 -3.09 -9.65
C GLY A 256 7.31 -2.38 -10.51
N VAL A 257 8.55 -2.93 -10.57
CA VAL A 257 9.63 -2.39 -11.42
C VAL A 257 9.25 -2.38 -12.90
N LEU A 258 8.67 -3.48 -13.39
CA LEU A 258 8.25 -3.63 -14.79
C LEU A 258 6.98 -2.84 -15.08
N LEU A 259 5.99 -2.96 -14.18
CA LEU A 259 4.70 -2.30 -14.34
C LEU A 259 4.81 -0.78 -14.29
N ASN A 260 5.69 -0.22 -13.48
CA ASN A 260 5.91 1.22 -13.43
C ASN A 260 6.42 1.79 -14.76
N LEU A 261 7.30 1.06 -15.45
CA LEU A 261 7.77 1.47 -16.76
C LEU A 261 6.65 1.40 -17.80
N TRP A 262 5.88 0.32 -17.81
CA TRP A 262 4.75 0.11 -18.71
C TRP A 262 3.64 1.15 -18.47
N ALA A 263 3.14 1.23 -17.25
CA ALA A 263 2.03 2.08 -16.89
C ALA A 263 2.36 3.58 -17.09
N GLY A 264 3.59 4.01 -16.80
CA GLY A 264 4.01 5.39 -17.01
C GLY A 264 3.95 5.84 -18.47
N VAL A 265 4.30 4.96 -19.42
CA VAL A 265 4.21 5.25 -20.86
C VAL A 265 2.76 5.25 -21.32
N VAL A 266 2.00 4.23 -20.92
CA VAL A 266 0.61 4.06 -21.39
C VAL A 266 -0.28 5.19 -20.88
N ILE A 267 -0.19 5.56 -19.59
CA ILE A 267 -1.02 6.63 -19.02
C ILE A 267 -0.68 8.00 -19.63
N ALA A 268 0.59 8.24 -19.98
CA ALA A 268 0.97 9.46 -20.67
C ALA A 268 0.30 9.54 -22.06
N LEU A 269 0.36 8.46 -22.84
CA LEU A 269 -0.28 8.39 -24.16
C LEU A 269 -1.81 8.50 -24.05
N GLU A 270 -2.41 7.81 -23.10
CA GLU A 270 -3.83 7.85 -22.79
C GLU A 270 -4.29 9.26 -22.44
N SER A 271 -3.58 9.93 -21.53
CA SER A 271 -3.87 11.30 -21.11
C SER A 271 -3.86 12.29 -22.28
N PHE A 272 -2.87 12.17 -23.17
CA PHE A 272 -2.82 12.97 -24.39
C PHE A 272 -3.97 12.70 -25.32
N ALA A 273 -4.20 11.43 -25.63
CA ALA A 273 -5.30 11.03 -26.53
C ALA A 273 -6.64 11.53 -25.99
N ALA A 274 -6.86 11.41 -24.67
CA ALA A 274 -8.09 11.87 -24.01
C ALA A 274 -8.26 13.39 -24.10
N ILE A 275 -7.22 14.18 -23.82
CA ILE A 275 -7.29 15.66 -23.91
C ILE A 275 -7.61 16.08 -25.34
N PHE A 276 -6.90 15.53 -26.33
CA PHE A 276 -7.17 15.84 -27.72
C PHE A 276 -8.54 15.36 -28.19
N ALA A 277 -9.02 14.18 -27.73
CA ALA A 277 -10.36 13.69 -28.01
C ALA A 277 -11.41 14.66 -27.47
N LEU A 278 -11.27 15.15 -26.23
CA LEU A 278 -12.20 16.11 -25.63
C LEU A 278 -12.21 17.46 -26.36
N LEU A 279 -11.04 17.96 -26.78
CA LEU A 279 -10.95 19.20 -27.57
C LEU A 279 -11.64 19.05 -28.94
N LEU A 280 -11.40 17.94 -29.64
CA LEU A 280 -12.06 17.66 -30.90
C LEU A 280 -13.56 17.42 -30.76
N ALA A 281 -14.00 16.82 -29.66
CA ALA A 281 -15.42 16.60 -29.38
C ALA A 281 -16.21 17.89 -29.22
N GLN A 282 -15.58 19.03 -28.90
CA GLN A 282 -16.21 20.35 -28.89
C GLN A 282 -16.52 20.83 -30.30
N VAL A 283 -15.78 20.35 -31.30
CA VAL A 283 -15.98 20.71 -32.72
C VAL A 283 -16.86 19.67 -33.44
N SER A 284 -16.53 18.38 -33.28
CA SER A 284 -17.28 17.30 -33.91
C SER A 284 -17.03 15.96 -33.19
N ASN A 285 -18.10 15.28 -32.79
CA ASN A 285 -18.01 13.92 -32.21
C ASN A 285 -17.42 12.90 -33.19
N SER A 286 -17.71 13.03 -34.49
CA SER A 286 -17.17 12.10 -35.50
C SER A 286 -15.65 12.23 -35.65
N LEU A 287 -15.10 13.43 -35.54
CA LEU A 287 -13.65 13.66 -35.57
C LEU A 287 -13.00 13.16 -34.27
N ALA A 288 -13.68 13.26 -33.15
CA ALA A 288 -13.17 12.79 -31.86
C ALA A 288 -13.18 11.26 -31.71
N PHE A 289 -14.10 10.57 -32.40
CA PHE A 289 -14.34 9.13 -32.23
C PHE A 289 -13.08 8.25 -32.32
N PRO A 290 -12.17 8.41 -33.31
CA PRO A 290 -10.94 7.59 -33.36
C PRO A 290 -10.06 7.76 -32.13
N LEU A 291 -9.93 8.99 -31.61
CA LEU A 291 -9.14 9.26 -30.40
C LEU A 291 -9.82 8.75 -29.12
N ILE A 292 -11.14 8.80 -29.06
CA ILE A 292 -11.90 8.20 -27.97
C ILE A 292 -11.62 6.69 -27.92
N LYS A 293 -11.73 6.00 -29.07
CA LYS A 293 -11.45 4.56 -29.15
C LYS A 293 -9.98 4.22 -28.84
N LEU A 294 -9.05 5.05 -29.32
CA LEU A 294 -7.62 4.89 -28.95
C LEU A 294 -7.42 5.02 -27.43
N THR A 295 -8.06 5.98 -26.79
CA THR A 295 -8.00 6.18 -25.33
C THR A 295 -8.56 4.97 -24.59
N GLU A 296 -9.69 4.42 -25.03
CA GLU A 296 -10.27 3.21 -24.41
C GLU A 296 -9.37 1.97 -24.58
N VAL A 297 -8.72 1.82 -25.73
CA VAL A 297 -7.74 0.74 -25.96
C VAL A 297 -6.51 0.92 -25.06
N LEU A 298 -6.00 2.14 -24.92
CA LEU A 298 -4.87 2.42 -24.02
C LEU A 298 -5.26 2.14 -22.56
N ASN A 299 -6.47 2.51 -22.15
CA ASN A 299 -7.01 2.19 -20.83
C ASN A 299 -7.09 0.68 -20.59
N TRP A 300 -7.63 -0.05 -21.58
CA TRP A 300 -7.66 -1.52 -21.52
C TRP A 300 -6.25 -2.11 -21.36
N LEU A 301 -5.28 -1.63 -22.13
CA LEU A 301 -3.88 -2.04 -22.01
C LEU A 301 -3.28 -1.69 -20.63
N LEU A 302 -3.65 -0.53 -20.07
CA LEU A 302 -3.20 -0.07 -18.78
C LEU A 302 -3.68 -0.98 -17.64
N ILE A 303 -4.93 -1.46 -17.71
CA ILE A 303 -5.55 -2.32 -16.69
C ILE A 303 -5.14 -3.80 -16.89
N SER A 304 -5.05 -4.27 -18.13
CA SER A 304 -4.86 -5.70 -18.44
C SER A 304 -3.53 -6.25 -17.90
N ALA A 305 -2.45 -5.47 -17.95
CA ALA A 305 -1.14 -5.93 -17.48
C ALA A 305 -1.10 -6.12 -15.95
N PRO A 306 -1.51 -5.15 -15.11
CA PRO A 306 -1.61 -5.37 -13.67
C PRO A 306 -2.63 -6.46 -13.31
N ASN A 307 -3.76 -6.55 -14.01
CA ASN A 307 -4.81 -7.54 -13.73
C ASN A 307 -4.30 -8.97 -13.93
N PHE A 308 -3.65 -9.24 -15.06
CA PHE A 308 -3.02 -10.53 -15.33
C PHE A 308 -2.01 -10.96 -14.25
N LEU A 309 -1.29 -9.99 -13.68
CA LEU A 309 -0.34 -10.26 -12.61
C LEU A 309 -1.01 -10.40 -11.23
N ALA A 310 -2.05 -9.63 -10.97
CA ALA A 310 -2.82 -9.68 -9.70
C ALA A 310 -3.56 -11.01 -9.49
N GLU A 311 -3.84 -11.76 -10.57
CA GLU A 311 -4.40 -13.12 -10.47
C GLU A 311 -3.44 -14.13 -9.84
N ASN A 312 -2.15 -13.79 -9.73
CA ASN A 312 -1.13 -14.65 -9.14
C ASN A 312 -0.79 -14.20 -7.71
N ASP A 313 -1.04 -15.04 -6.72
CA ASP A 313 -0.81 -14.79 -5.29
C ASP A 313 0.64 -14.37 -4.95
N TRP A 314 1.61 -14.71 -5.80
CA TRP A 314 3.02 -14.34 -5.62
C TRP A 314 3.42 -13.00 -6.23
N ALA A 315 2.54 -12.31 -6.95
CA ALA A 315 2.84 -11.03 -7.57
C ALA A 315 3.01 -9.91 -6.54
N SER A 316 2.31 -10.00 -5.42
CA SER A 316 2.36 -9.05 -4.32
C SER A 316 2.52 -9.80 -2.99
N LEU A 317 3.61 -9.55 -2.28
CA LEU A 317 3.86 -10.12 -0.97
C LEU A 317 3.23 -9.22 0.10
N ARG A 318 2.46 -9.84 1.01
CA ARG A 318 1.92 -9.19 2.21
C ARG A 318 2.91 -9.40 3.36
N LEU A 319 3.33 -8.31 3.99
CA LEU A 319 4.43 -8.35 4.96
C LEU A 319 4.04 -7.64 6.25
N PRO A 320 4.20 -8.31 7.41
CA PRO A 320 3.96 -7.69 8.70
C PRO A 320 5.06 -6.69 9.06
N ASN A 321 4.84 -5.88 10.08
CA ASN A 321 5.84 -4.99 10.64
C ASN A 321 6.63 -5.68 11.75
N TYR A 322 7.91 -5.34 11.84
CA TYR A 322 8.66 -5.59 13.09
C TYR A 322 8.16 -4.67 14.19
N THR A 323 8.11 -5.19 15.42
CA THR A 323 7.67 -4.46 16.61
C THR A 323 8.84 -4.17 17.56
N GLY A 324 8.65 -3.22 18.47
CA GLY A 324 9.66 -2.90 19.49
C GLY A 324 11.03 -2.56 18.91
N ALA A 325 12.09 -3.09 19.53
CA ALA A 325 13.49 -2.85 19.13
C ALA A 325 13.82 -3.38 17.73
N MET A 326 13.10 -4.39 17.23
CA MET A 326 13.31 -4.96 15.90
C MET A 326 12.97 -3.98 14.77
N LYS A 327 12.20 -2.91 15.03
CA LYS A 327 12.00 -1.80 14.07
C LYS A 327 13.32 -1.17 13.61
N ALA A 328 14.40 -1.29 14.39
CA ALA A 328 15.72 -0.82 13.99
C ALA A 328 16.24 -1.44 12.68
N ILE A 329 15.75 -2.62 12.28
CA ILE A 329 16.10 -3.26 11.01
C ILE A 329 15.78 -2.36 9.82
N TYR A 330 14.64 -1.66 9.83
CA TYR A 330 14.26 -0.74 8.77
C TYR A 330 15.21 0.45 8.66
N PHE A 331 15.70 0.97 9.76
CA PHE A 331 16.69 2.06 9.76
C PHE A 331 18.09 1.55 9.36
N LEU A 332 18.49 0.39 9.86
CA LEU A 332 19.78 -0.25 9.51
C LEU A 332 19.87 -0.56 8.01
N TYR A 333 18.73 -0.82 7.35
CA TYR A 333 18.68 -1.04 5.91
C TYR A 333 19.23 0.13 5.08
N PHE A 334 19.03 1.36 5.54
CA PHE A 334 19.53 2.54 4.82
C PHE A 334 21.06 2.68 4.90
N VAL A 335 21.73 2.07 5.89
CA VAL A 335 23.19 2.15 6.02
C VAL A 335 23.91 1.60 4.78
N PRO A 336 23.72 0.33 4.37
CA PRO A 336 24.36 -0.19 3.17
C PRO A 336 23.90 0.52 1.89
N VAL A 337 22.65 0.98 1.80
CA VAL A 337 22.13 1.75 0.65
C VAL A 337 22.88 3.07 0.49
N ILE A 338 23.08 3.82 1.60
CA ILE A 338 23.85 5.08 1.60
C ILE A 338 25.32 4.80 1.26
N VAL A 339 25.91 3.77 1.85
CA VAL A 339 27.32 3.39 1.55
C VAL A 339 27.50 3.05 0.07
N LEU A 340 26.59 2.27 -0.52
CA LEU A 340 26.61 1.97 -1.95
C LEU A 340 26.46 3.23 -2.80
N THR A 341 25.58 4.15 -2.41
CA THR A 341 25.42 5.45 -3.09
C THR A 341 26.71 6.27 -3.07
N LEU A 342 27.39 6.34 -1.94
CA LEU A 342 28.68 7.04 -1.83
C LEU A 342 29.76 6.36 -2.71
N ILE A 343 29.81 5.02 -2.70
CA ILE A 343 30.75 4.27 -3.56
C ILE A 343 30.48 4.54 -5.03
N ILE A 344 29.21 4.57 -5.46
CA ILE A 344 28.84 4.87 -6.85
C ILE A 344 29.28 6.30 -7.21
N ASN A 345 29.05 7.27 -6.35
CA ASN A 345 29.45 8.65 -6.61
C ASN A 345 30.97 8.81 -6.71
N ASP A 346 31.72 8.14 -5.85
CA ASP A 346 33.20 8.19 -5.83
C ASP A 346 33.84 7.33 -6.95
N TRP A 347 33.09 6.45 -7.60
CA TRP A 347 33.61 5.58 -8.63
C TRP A 347 34.08 6.35 -9.87
N LYS A 348 35.37 6.15 -10.26
CA LYS A 348 36.04 6.80 -11.41
C LYS A 348 36.49 5.73 -12.41
N PRO A 349 35.70 5.46 -13.46
CA PRO A 349 36.03 4.40 -14.43
C PRO A 349 37.26 4.69 -15.30
N PHE A 350 37.75 5.96 -15.34
CA PHE A 350 38.88 6.41 -16.17
C PHE A 350 40.12 6.83 -15.36
N SER A 351 40.25 6.44 -14.09
CA SER A 351 41.41 6.84 -13.31
C SER A 351 42.71 6.25 -13.83
N LEU A 352 43.70 7.07 -14.21
CA LEU A 352 45.02 6.68 -14.55
C LEU A 352 45.74 6.01 -13.37
N ARG A 353 46.42 4.87 -13.55
CA ARG A 353 47.22 4.18 -12.50
C ARG A 353 48.26 5.14 -11.85
N LEU A 354 48.71 6.18 -12.52
CA LEU A 354 49.64 7.19 -12.02
C LEU A 354 49.06 8.08 -10.91
N GLN A 355 47.76 8.36 -10.92
CA GLN A 355 47.10 9.12 -9.83
C GLN A 355 46.89 8.28 -8.57
N SER A 356 47.08 6.98 -8.62
CA SER A 356 46.88 6.08 -7.48
C SER A 356 47.86 6.32 -6.32
N LYS A 357 48.96 7.03 -6.54
CA LYS A 357 49.91 7.38 -5.47
C LYS A 357 49.51 8.61 -4.62
N ILE A 358 48.54 9.41 -5.11
CA ILE A 358 48.12 10.68 -4.44
C ILE A 358 46.70 10.57 -3.86
N GLN A 359 46.00 9.49 -4.09
CA GLN A 359 44.68 9.28 -3.49
C GLN A 359 44.78 8.99 -1.99
N SER A 360 43.96 9.67 -1.19
CA SER A 360 43.91 9.43 0.26
C SER A 360 43.61 7.96 0.56
N PRO A 361 44.09 7.42 1.66
CA PRO A 361 43.83 6.01 2.06
C PRO A 361 42.34 5.66 2.10
N LYS A 362 41.47 6.64 2.37
CA LYS A 362 39.99 6.46 2.39
C LYS A 362 39.40 6.15 1.01
N SER A 363 39.89 6.79 -0.09
CA SER A 363 39.35 6.56 -1.42
C SER A 363 39.77 5.19 -2.00
N LYS A 364 40.94 4.68 -1.62
CA LYS A 364 41.40 3.33 -2.00
C LYS A 364 40.62 2.21 -1.29
N LEU A 365 40.21 2.46 -0.05
CA LEU A 365 39.47 1.49 0.76
C LEU A 365 38.06 1.26 0.16
N LEU A 366 37.40 2.33 -0.32
CA LEU A 366 36.04 2.29 -0.86
C LEU A 366 35.91 1.71 -2.27
N SER A 367 36.97 1.71 -3.07
CA SER A 367 36.96 1.24 -4.47
C SER A 367 37.50 -0.18 -4.69
N SER A 368 37.91 -0.89 -3.64
CA SER A 368 38.41 -2.27 -3.76
C SER A 368 37.25 -3.28 -3.87
N PRO A 369 37.34 -4.31 -4.77
CA PRO A 369 36.28 -5.31 -4.93
C PRO A 369 35.79 -5.97 -3.64
N PRO A 370 36.63 -6.31 -2.65
CA PRO A 370 36.15 -6.87 -1.38
C PRO A 370 35.33 -5.87 -0.56
N PHE A 371 35.61 -4.57 -0.63
CA PHE A 371 34.89 -3.55 0.13
C PHE A 371 33.46 -3.30 -0.43
N LEU A 372 33.27 -3.47 -1.72
CA LEU A 372 31.94 -3.40 -2.37
C LEU A 372 31.07 -4.61 -1.96
N ARG A 373 31.68 -5.77 -1.76
CA ARG A 373 30.95 -7.01 -1.43
C ARG A 373 30.27 -6.96 -0.07
N PHE A 374 30.89 -6.32 0.94
CA PHE A 374 30.31 -6.22 2.29
C PHE A 374 28.98 -5.44 2.32
N PRO A 375 28.88 -4.20 1.81
CA PRO A 375 27.60 -3.50 1.82
C PRO A 375 26.55 -4.19 0.94
N MET A 376 26.93 -4.84 -0.17
CA MET A 376 26.00 -5.62 -0.99
C MET A 376 25.48 -6.86 -0.26
N LEU A 377 26.35 -7.62 0.41
CA LEU A 377 25.94 -8.78 1.21
C LEU A 377 25.09 -8.37 2.41
N PHE A 378 25.46 -7.27 3.06
CA PHE A 378 24.69 -6.76 4.19
C PHE A 378 23.32 -6.24 3.74
N LEU A 379 23.25 -5.55 2.61
CA LEU A 379 21.97 -5.13 2.01
C LEU A 379 21.11 -6.35 1.65
N LEU A 380 21.71 -7.37 1.04
CA LEU A 380 21.01 -8.61 0.72
C LEU A 380 20.49 -9.32 1.97
N LEU A 381 21.30 -9.39 3.03
CA LEU A 381 20.88 -9.97 4.30
C LEU A 381 19.67 -9.22 4.87
N LEU A 382 19.74 -7.90 4.95
CA LEU A 382 18.64 -7.08 5.46
C LEU A 382 17.40 -7.16 4.55
N PHE A 383 17.58 -7.20 3.23
CA PHE A 383 16.52 -7.41 2.25
C PHE A 383 15.80 -8.75 2.50
N VAL A 384 16.56 -9.83 2.63
CA VAL A 384 16.02 -11.16 2.94
C VAL A 384 15.31 -11.14 4.29
N THR A 385 15.90 -10.51 5.31
CA THR A 385 15.27 -10.37 6.63
C THR A 385 13.95 -9.61 6.57
N ILE A 386 13.87 -8.53 5.79
CA ILE A 386 12.63 -7.75 5.61
C ILE A 386 11.57 -8.57 4.86
N ILE A 387 11.94 -9.40 3.89
CA ILE A 387 10.97 -10.21 3.11
C ILE A 387 10.46 -11.40 3.91
N PHE A 388 11.33 -12.14 4.56
CA PHE A 388 10.94 -13.35 5.30
C PHE A 388 10.43 -13.07 6.70
N HIS A 389 10.63 -11.88 7.24
CA HIS A 389 10.18 -11.42 8.55
C HIS A 389 10.39 -12.43 9.69
N PRO A 390 11.57 -13.05 9.83
CA PRO A 390 11.81 -13.93 10.95
C PRO A 390 11.63 -13.15 12.26
N PHE A 391 10.97 -13.76 13.25
CA PHE A 391 10.76 -13.18 14.58
C PHE A 391 9.87 -11.91 14.61
N SER A 392 9.03 -11.67 13.62
CA SER A 392 8.08 -10.52 13.63
C SER A 392 6.89 -10.77 14.56
N ALA A 393 6.40 -12.01 14.65
CA ALA A 393 5.28 -12.35 15.51
C ALA A 393 5.56 -12.03 16.99
N PRO A 394 4.54 -11.61 17.76
CA PRO A 394 4.67 -11.38 19.19
C PRO A 394 5.24 -12.61 19.90
N LYS A 395 6.09 -12.35 20.91
CA LYS A 395 6.59 -13.43 21.76
C LYS A 395 5.45 -13.96 22.64
N VAL A 396 5.38 -15.26 22.76
CA VAL A 396 4.48 -15.94 23.70
C VAL A 396 4.84 -15.55 25.12
N ASP A 397 3.88 -15.00 25.86
CA ASP A 397 4.07 -14.54 27.25
C ASP A 397 3.25 -15.34 28.28
N GLY A 398 2.55 -16.38 27.83
CA GLY A 398 1.74 -17.24 28.68
C GLY A 398 0.43 -16.58 29.16
N LYS A 399 0.03 -15.45 28.56
CA LYS A 399 -1.22 -14.76 28.88
C LYS A 399 -2.25 -14.96 27.80
N LEU A 400 -3.51 -14.87 28.17
CA LEU A 400 -4.61 -14.69 27.23
C LEU A 400 -4.78 -13.18 26.99
N HIS A 401 -4.75 -12.77 25.71
CA HIS A 401 -5.05 -11.40 25.30
C HIS A 401 -6.33 -11.37 24.48
N ILE A 402 -7.15 -10.37 24.69
CA ILE A 402 -8.36 -10.08 23.90
C ILE A 402 -8.28 -8.61 23.49
N ASP A 403 -8.09 -8.34 22.21
CA ASP A 403 -8.08 -6.99 21.66
C ASP A 403 -9.40 -6.73 20.92
N PHE A 404 -10.28 -5.87 21.45
CA PHE A 404 -11.48 -5.37 20.77
C PHE A 404 -11.09 -4.20 19.89
N LEU A 405 -11.22 -4.33 18.59
CA LEU A 405 -10.77 -3.34 17.61
C LEU A 405 -11.83 -2.25 17.41
N ASP A 406 -11.40 -1.01 17.25
CA ASP A 406 -12.28 0.07 16.79
C ASP A 406 -12.43 -0.02 15.26
N VAL A 407 -13.42 -0.78 14.83
CA VAL A 407 -13.81 -0.93 13.42
C VAL A 407 -14.90 0.06 13.00
N GLY A 408 -15.25 1.00 13.88
CA GLY A 408 -16.41 1.85 13.73
C GLY A 408 -17.69 1.10 14.12
N GLN A 409 -18.68 1.10 13.22
CA GLN A 409 -19.86 0.24 13.42
C GLN A 409 -19.48 -1.19 13.06
N GLY A 410 -19.76 -2.14 13.98
CA GLY A 410 -19.46 -3.57 13.80
C GLY A 410 -18.50 -4.14 14.85
N ASP A 411 -18.22 -5.41 14.75
CA ASP A 411 -17.39 -6.17 15.68
C ASP A 411 -16.10 -6.66 15.03
N SER A 412 -15.03 -6.65 15.82
CA SER A 412 -13.81 -7.40 15.54
C SER A 412 -13.03 -7.57 16.84
N ALA A 413 -12.71 -8.80 17.20
CA ALA A 413 -11.93 -9.12 18.40
C ALA A 413 -10.84 -10.13 18.07
N LEU A 414 -9.57 -9.81 18.38
CA LEU A 414 -8.45 -10.72 18.27
C LEU A 414 -8.16 -11.36 19.63
N LEU A 415 -8.26 -12.68 19.71
CA LEU A 415 -7.81 -13.48 20.84
C LEU A 415 -6.40 -14.01 20.53
N THR A 416 -5.45 -13.74 21.43
CA THR A 416 -4.14 -14.39 21.42
C THR A 416 -4.03 -15.26 22.65
N PHE A 417 -3.93 -16.58 22.42
CA PHE A 417 -3.93 -17.59 23.47
C PHE A 417 -2.55 -17.72 24.14
N PRO A 418 -2.51 -18.33 25.35
CA PRO A 418 -1.25 -18.47 26.11
C PRO A 418 -0.14 -19.24 25.39
N ASN A 419 -0.49 -20.08 24.42
CA ASN A 419 0.46 -20.82 23.57
C ASN A 419 0.89 -20.04 22.31
N GLY A 420 0.35 -18.82 22.10
CA GLY A 420 0.63 -17.95 20.95
C GLY A 420 -0.28 -18.16 19.76
N GLU A 421 -1.19 -19.14 19.77
CA GLU A 421 -2.21 -19.28 18.71
C GLU A 421 -3.19 -18.12 18.75
N THR A 422 -3.78 -17.81 17.60
CA THR A 422 -4.63 -16.63 17.39
C THR A 422 -6.00 -17.01 16.85
N MET A 423 -7.04 -16.34 17.35
CA MET A 423 -8.39 -16.41 16.80
C MET A 423 -8.94 -15.00 16.59
N LEU A 424 -9.30 -14.70 15.36
CA LEU A 424 -10.00 -13.45 15.04
C LEU A 424 -11.51 -13.73 14.98
N ILE A 425 -12.26 -13.08 15.84
CA ILE A 425 -13.73 -13.15 15.89
C ILE A 425 -14.27 -11.91 15.22
N ASP A 426 -14.98 -12.08 14.12
CA ASP A 426 -15.52 -11.04 13.25
C ASP A 426 -14.43 -10.09 12.68
N GLY A 427 -14.78 -9.36 11.66
CA GLY A 427 -13.84 -8.52 10.91
C GLY A 427 -14.32 -7.09 10.68
N GLY A 428 -15.46 -6.70 11.25
CA GLY A 428 -16.09 -5.45 10.91
C GLY A 428 -16.58 -5.40 9.46
N GLY A 429 -17.13 -4.27 9.08
CA GLY A 429 -17.60 -4.04 7.71
C GLY A 429 -18.35 -2.72 7.59
N LYS A 430 -18.85 -2.42 6.41
CA LYS A 430 -19.69 -1.25 6.16
C LYS A 430 -21.04 -1.70 5.65
N THR A 431 -22.10 -1.35 6.34
CA THR A 431 -23.45 -1.47 5.82
C THR A 431 -23.63 -0.50 4.64
N ASN A 432 -23.75 -1.02 3.43
CA ASN A 432 -23.96 -0.22 2.22
C ASN A 432 -25.40 0.25 2.13
N PHE A 433 -25.70 1.44 2.66
CA PHE A 433 -27.03 2.06 2.57
C PHE A 433 -27.40 2.56 1.16
N ASN A 434 -26.41 2.85 0.31
CA ASN A 434 -26.62 3.40 -1.04
C ASN A 434 -25.88 2.54 -2.06
N LYS A 435 -26.54 1.53 -2.61
CA LYS A 435 -26.07 0.85 -3.82
C LYS A 435 -26.28 1.78 -5.01
N ILE A 436 -25.22 2.35 -5.55
CA ILE A 436 -25.27 3.17 -6.77
C ILE A 436 -25.13 2.24 -7.96
N TYR A 437 -26.20 2.11 -8.73
CA TYR A 437 -26.18 1.35 -9.98
C TYR A 437 -25.84 2.30 -11.15
N VAL A 438 -24.85 1.94 -11.94
CA VAL A 438 -24.46 2.66 -13.15
C VAL A 438 -25.00 1.88 -14.36
N GLN A 439 -25.82 2.51 -15.19
CA GLN A 439 -26.27 1.89 -16.44
C GLN A 439 -25.09 1.79 -17.40
N ASN A 440 -24.82 0.60 -17.90
CA ASN A 440 -23.89 0.39 -18.99
C ASN A 440 -24.55 0.79 -20.32
N GLU A 441 -23.79 1.48 -21.17
CA GLU A 441 -24.29 1.95 -22.51
C GLU A 441 -24.70 0.81 -23.47
N PHE A 442 -24.44 -0.45 -23.12
CA PHE A 442 -24.72 -1.61 -23.95
C PHE A 442 -26.01 -2.40 -23.58
N GLY A 443 -26.81 -1.89 -22.64
CA GLY A 443 -28.13 -2.48 -22.34
C GLY A 443 -28.07 -3.74 -21.48
N ASP A 444 -26.91 -4.11 -20.94
CA ASP A 444 -26.75 -5.15 -19.94
C ASP A 444 -27.25 -4.66 -18.58
N GLU A 445 -27.47 -5.60 -17.65
CA GLU A 445 -27.94 -5.29 -16.29
C GLU A 445 -27.09 -4.22 -15.63
N PRO A 446 -27.68 -3.30 -14.85
CA PRO A 446 -26.95 -2.20 -14.23
C PRO A 446 -25.87 -2.76 -13.29
N GLU A 447 -24.60 -2.44 -13.57
CA GLU A 447 -23.49 -2.81 -12.71
C GLU A 447 -23.47 -1.97 -11.42
N LEU A 448 -23.21 -2.64 -10.30
CA LEU A 448 -23.03 -1.99 -9.02
C LEU A 448 -21.74 -1.17 -9.03
N PHE A 449 -21.84 0.15 -8.88
CA PHE A 449 -20.68 1.02 -8.76
C PHE A 449 -20.21 1.04 -7.30
N GLU A 450 -19.08 0.40 -7.03
CA GLU A 450 -18.39 0.51 -5.74
C GLU A 450 -17.22 1.50 -5.87
N PRO A 451 -17.32 2.70 -5.27
CA PRO A 451 -16.20 3.65 -5.26
C PRO A 451 -15.02 3.08 -4.47
N ASP A 452 -13.80 3.54 -4.79
CA ASP A 452 -12.58 3.17 -4.07
C ASP A 452 -12.60 3.69 -2.63
N THR A 453 -13.39 3.04 -1.79
CA THR A 453 -13.33 3.20 -0.34
C THR A 453 -12.57 2.02 0.25
N GLN A 454 -11.54 2.29 1.05
CA GLN A 454 -10.85 1.22 1.75
C GLN A 454 -11.83 0.43 2.61
N SER A 455 -11.78 -0.90 2.50
CA SER A 455 -12.57 -1.79 3.35
C SER A 455 -12.08 -1.73 4.81
N ILE A 456 -12.94 -2.00 5.75
CA ILE A 456 -12.60 -2.09 7.18
C ILE A 456 -11.59 -3.23 7.42
N GLY A 457 -11.81 -4.38 6.76
CA GLY A 457 -10.93 -5.54 6.87
C GLY A 457 -9.48 -5.26 6.45
N GLU A 458 -9.27 -4.44 5.40
CA GLU A 458 -7.92 -4.05 4.97
C GLU A 458 -7.35 -2.90 5.82
N SER A 459 -8.12 -1.81 5.98
CA SER A 459 -7.61 -0.56 6.56
C SER A 459 -7.48 -0.58 8.08
N VAL A 460 -8.28 -1.39 8.76
CA VAL A 460 -8.28 -1.49 10.23
C VAL A 460 -7.76 -2.86 10.66
N VAL A 461 -8.46 -3.94 10.32
CA VAL A 461 -8.18 -5.26 10.89
C VAL A 461 -6.85 -5.81 10.39
N SER A 462 -6.65 -5.93 9.06
CA SER A 462 -5.38 -6.42 8.51
C SER A 462 -4.21 -5.54 8.91
N ASN A 463 -4.41 -4.21 8.88
CA ASN A 463 -3.38 -3.25 9.30
C ASN A 463 -3.00 -3.43 10.79
N PHE A 464 -3.98 -3.63 11.67
CA PHE A 464 -3.73 -3.92 13.08
C PHE A 464 -2.90 -5.21 13.24
N LEU A 465 -3.28 -6.29 12.56
CA LEU A 465 -2.60 -7.57 12.62
C LEU A 465 -1.15 -7.46 12.12
N TRP A 466 -0.92 -6.81 10.99
CA TRP A 466 0.44 -6.57 10.48
C TRP A 466 1.27 -5.69 11.42
N ASN A 467 0.68 -4.65 12.00
CA ASN A 467 1.37 -3.78 12.96
C ASN A 467 1.71 -4.50 14.28
N LYS A 468 0.94 -5.51 14.65
CA LYS A 468 1.26 -6.45 15.74
C LYS A 468 2.36 -7.46 15.35
N GLY A 469 2.70 -7.59 14.06
CA GLY A 469 3.74 -8.48 13.54
C GLY A 469 3.25 -9.83 13.07
N TYR A 470 1.95 -10.05 12.97
CA TYR A 470 1.38 -11.31 12.50
C TYR A 470 1.47 -11.42 10.97
N SER A 471 1.92 -12.55 10.47
CA SER A 471 1.88 -12.96 9.06
C SER A 471 0.83 -14.05 8.79
N GLN A 472 0.32 -14.66 9.85
CA GLN A 472 -0.70 -15.71 9.83
C GLN A 472 -1.66 -15.54 11.00
N ILE A 473 -2.88 -16.02 10.84
CA ILE A 473 -3.91 -16.12 11.88
C ILE A 473 -4.37 -17.57 11.91
N ASP A 474 -4.37 -18.20 13.09
CA ASP A 474 -4.68 -19.62 13.16
C ASP A 474 -6.16 -19.87 12.87
N TYR A 475 -7.05 -19.12 13.50
CA TYR A 475 -8.49 -19.30 13.36
C TYR A 475 -9.17 -17.98 13.05
N ILE A 476 -10.16 -18.00 12.16
CA ILE A 476 -11.15 -16.94 12.02
C ILE A 476 -12.51 -17.49 12.39
N LEU A 477 -13.32 -16.69 13.08
CA LEU A 477 -14.67 -17.05 13.43
C LEU A 477 -15.62 -15.92 13.01
N ALA A 478 -16.63 -16.26 12.19
CA ALA A 478 -17.75 -15.36 11.95
C ALA A 478 -18.90 -15.73 12.89
N THR A 479 -19.31 -14.78 13.72
CA THR A 479 -20.43 -14.98 14.64
C THR A 479 -21.72 -15.19 13.88
N HIS A 480 -21.98 -14.34 12.85
CA HIS A 480 -23.11 -14.38 11.95
C HIS A 480 -22.77 -13.66 10.64
N ALA A 481 -23.71 -13.55 9.69
CA ALA A 481 -23.44 -13.12 8.34
C ALA A 481 -23.67 -11.63 8.06
N ASP A 482 -24.02 -10.81 9.07
CA ASP A 482 -24.24 -9.39 8.83
C ASP A 482 -22.97 -8.68 8.40
N ALA A 483 -23.12 -7.72 7.50
CA ALA A 483 -22.03 -7.05 6.78
C ALA A 483 -20.97 -6.44 7.74
N ASP A 484 -21.42 -5.85 8.85
CA ASP A 484 -20.56 -5.23 9.86
C ASP A 484 -19.83 -6.22 10.79
N HIS A 485 -19.94 -7.53 10.49
CA HIS A 485 -19.20 -8.63 11.13
C HIS A 485 -18.34 -9.39 10.14
N ILE A 486 -18.90 -9.79 8.98
CA ILE A 486 -18.28 -10.76 8.09
C ILE A 486 -17.42 -10.17 6.97
N GLN A 487 -17.75 -8.96 6.47
CA GLN A 487 -17.07 -8.40 5.29
C GLN A 487 -15.56 -8.29 5.47
N GLY A 488 -15.10 -7.83 6.64
CA GLY A 488 -13.67 -7.71 6.92
C GLY A 488 -12.93 -9.03 6.99
N LEU A 489 -13.61 -10.13 7.35
CA LEU A 489 -13.01 -11.47 7.33
C LEU A 489 -12.63 -11.91 5.92
N SER A 490 -13.35 -11.47 4.90
CA SER A 490 -12.99 -11.70 3.49
C SER A 490 -11.63 -11.11 3.14
N ASP A 491 -11.34 -9.89 3.61
CA ASP A 491 -10.03 -9.25 3.40
C ASP A 491 -8.93 -9.95 4.20
N VAL A 492 -9.20 -10.32 5.45
CA VAL A 492 -8.26 -11.08 6.28
C VAL A 492 -7.95 -12.44 5.64
N ALA A 493 -8.97 -13.13 5.12
CA ALA A 493 -8.79 -14.40 4.42
C ALA A 493 -7.96 -14.25 3.12
N ARG A 494 -8.01 -13.10 2.44
CA ARG A 494 -7.12 -12.80 1.31
C ARG A 494 -5.70 -12.51 1.75
N ASN A 495 -5.52 -11.78 2.84
CA ASN A 495 -4.25 -11.19 3.25
C ASN A 495 -3.38 -12.10 4.11
N PHE A 496 -3.96 -13.06 4.83
CA PHE A 496 -3.27 -13.92 5.78
C PHE A 496 -3.36 -15.39 5.42
N GLN A 497 -2.42 -16.17 5.94
CA GLN A 497 -2.54 -17.61 6.01
C GLN A 497 -3.44 -17.96 7.20
N ILE A 498 -4.44 -18.81 6.99
CA ILE A 498 -5.43 -19.20 7.99
C ILE A 498 -5.45 -20.72 8.04
N LYS A 499 -5.43 -21.32 9.23
CA LYS A 499 -5.55 -22.78 9.42
C LYS A 499 -6.98 -23.24 9.22
N ALA A 500 -7.93 -22.61 9.93
CA ALA A 500 -9.33 -22.95 9.81
C ALA A 500 -10.26 -21.76 10.00
N ALA A 501 -11.42 -21.82 9.33
CA ALA A 501 -12.51 -20.85 9.46
C ALA A 501 -13.69 -21.52 10.18
N ILE A 502 -14.24 -20.81 11.16
CA ILE A 502 -15.25 -21.33 12.08
C ILE A 502 -16.54 -20.51 11.92
N PHE A 503 -17.66 -21.20 11.89
CA PHE A 503 -19.00 -20.63 11.72
C PHE A 503 -20.00 -21.25 12.70
N GLY A 504 -21.05 -20.51 13.03
CA GLY A 504 -22.23 -21.08 13.67
C GLY A 504 -23.19 -21.66 12.63
N LYS A 505 -24.00 -20.78 12.04
CA LYS A 505 -24.87 -21.11 10.90
C LYS A 505 -24.23 -20.66 9.60
N MET A 506 -24.54 -21.33 8.48
CA MET A 506 -23.93 -21.07 7.19
C MET A 506 -24.99 -20.64 6.17
N PRO A 507 -25.32 -19.34 6.07
CA PRO A 507 -26.28 -18.81 5.10
C PRO A 507 -25.68 -18.69 3.70
N LEU A 508 -25.49 -19.79 2.99
CA LEU A 508 -24.84 -19.85 1.67
C LEU A 508 -25.47 -18.94 0.59
N LYS A 509 -26.70 -18.45 0.79
CA LYS A 509 -27.38 -17.53 -0.11
C LYS A 509 -27.09 -16.05 0.18
N ASP A 510 -26.50 -15.77 1.33
CA ASP A 510 -26.05 -14.42 1.66
C ASP A 510 -24.83 -14.04 0.81
N THR A 511 -24.79 -12.81 0.30
CA THR A 511 -23.75 -12.36 -0.64
C THR A 511 -22.39 -12.23 0.03
N ASP A 512 -22.33 -11.68 1.25
CA ASP A 512 -21.08 -11.45 1.97
C ASP A 512 -20.52 -12.78 2.51
N PHE A 513 -21.39 -13.68 3.00
CA PHE A 513 -21.01 -15.03 3.38
C PHE A 513 -20.49 -15.84 2.18
N ALA A 514 -21.18 -15.78 1.03
CA ALA A 514 -20.77 -16.49 -0.18
C ALA A 514 -19.41 -16.00 -0.70
N GLU A 515 -19.12 -14.70 -0.59
CA GLU A 515 -17.80 -14.14 -0.94
C GLU A 515 -16.70 -14.74 -0.04
N LEU A 516 -16.87 -14.67 1.29
CA LEU A 516 -15.90 -15.27 2.24
C LEU A 516 -15.71 -16.74 1.97
N TYR A 517 -16.81 -17.51 1.84
CA TYR A 517 -16.77 -18.94 1.60
C TYR A 517 -16.04 -19.32 0.31
N SER A 518 -16.26 -18.55 -0.77
CA SER A 518 -15.54 -18.71 -2.04
C SER A 518 -14.02 -18.53 -1.88
N ILE A 519 -13.58 -17.52 -1.11
CA ILE A 519 -12.15 -17.29 -0.82
C ILE A 519 -11.55 -18.47 -0.05
N LEU A 520 -12.25 -18.94 0.98
CA LEU A 520 -11.81 -20.08 1.80
C LEU A 520 -11.66 -21.35 0.96
N GLN A 521 -12.62 -21.63 0.08
CA GLN A 521 -12.56 -22.76 -0.84
C GLN A 521 -11.38 -22.63 -1.84
N LYS A 522 -11.19 -21.45 -2.44
CA LYS A 522 -10.07 -21.20 -3.35
C LYS A 522 -8.72 -21.43 -2.66
N LYS A 523 -8.58 -21.00 -1.42
CA LYS A 523 -7.36 -21.19 -0.60
C LYS A 523 -7.27 -22.55 0.09
N LYS A 524 -8.30 -23.40 -0.04
CA LYS A 524 -8.40 -24.71 0.61
C LYS A 524 -8.27 -24.64 2.14
N ILE A 525 -8.86 -23.60 2.74
CA ILE A 525 -8.91 -23.43 4.19
C ILE A 525 -10.01 -24.33 4.73
N GLU A 526 -9.69 -25.08 5.79
CA GLU A 526 -10.65 -25.94 6.47
C GLU A 526 -11.79 -25.13 7.08
N THR A 527 -13.03 -25.59 6.95
CA THR A 527 -14.20 -24.92 7.52
C THR A 527 -14.85 -25.82 8.57
N MET A 528 -15.13 -25.24 9.74
CA MET A 528 -15.73 -25.94 10.88
C MET A 528 -17.03 -25.24 11.28
N GLN A 529 -18.01 -26.02 11.73
CA GLN A 529 -19.27 -25.50 12.24
C GLN A 529 -19.40 -25.81 13.73
N LEU A 530 -19.74 -24.79 14.53
CA LEU A 530 -19.95 -24.89 15.96
C LEU A 530 -21.42 -24.80 16.32
N ALA A 531 -21.80 -25.51 17.37
CA ALA A 531 -23.13 -25.48 17.94
C ALA A 531 -23.09 -25.62 19.48
N ARG A 532 -24.19 -25.29 20.13
CA ARG A 532 -24.37 -25.41 21.58
C ARG A 532 -23.90 -26.76 22.09
N GLY A 533 -23.08 -26.71 23.13
CA GLY A 533 -22.52 -27.86 23.80
C GLY A 533 -21.16 -28.32 23.27
N ASP A 534 -20.67 -27.72 22.17
CA ASP A 534 -19.30 -27.96 21.72
C ASP A 534 -18.32 -27.33 22.71
N VAL A 535 -17.26 -28.05 23.04
CA VAL A 535 -16.21 -27.62 23.96
C VAL A 535 -14.86 -27.99 23.38
N PHE A 536 -13.95 -27.06 23.30
CA PHE A 536 -12.58 -27.27 22.86
C PHE A 536 -11.59 -26.40 23.63
N SER A 537 -10.31 -26.65 23.48
CA SER A 537 -9.27 -25.88 24.12
C SER A 537 -8.24 -25.42 23.09
N ILE A 538 -7.75 -24.18 23.27
CA ILE A 538 -6.61 -23.64 22.53
C ILE A 538 -5.55 -23.26 23.58
N GLY A 539 -4.42 -23.97 23.58
CA GLY A 539 -3.49 -23.92 24.69
C GLY A 539 -4.19 -24.34 25.99
N GLU A 540 -4.05 -23.53 27.03
CA GLU A 540 -4.68 -23.74 28.34
C GLU A 540 -6.07 -23.08 28.48
N ALA A 541 -6.50 -22.30 27.49
CA ALA A 541 -7.81 -21.69 27.52
C ALA A 541 -8.87 -22.66 27.00
N ARG A 542 -9.95 -22.79 27.76
CA ARG A 542 -11.13 -23.59 27.42
C ARG A 542 -12.20 -22.70 26.78
N ILE A 543 -12.79 -23.16 25.69
CA ILE A 543 -13.83 -22.45 24.94
C ILE A 543 -15.08 -23.31 24.94
N GLU A 544 -16.18 -22.77 25.40
CA GLU A 544 -17.50 -23.37 25.47
C GLU A 544 -18.45 -22.64 24.53
N VAL A 545 -19.14 -23.36 23.65
CA VAL A 545 -20.13 -22.80 22.73
C VAL A 545 -21.51 -22.89 23.38
N LEU A 546 -22.09 -21.73 23.68
CA LEU A 546 -23.39 -21.62 24.34
C LEU A 546 -24.54 -21.51 23.33
N TYR A 547 -24.28 -21.02 22.13
CA TYR A 547 -25.23 -20.85 21.04
C TYR A 547 -24.47 -20.77 19.69
N PRO A 548 -25.04 -21.10 18.50
CA PRO A 548 -26.44 -21.47 18.24
C PRO A 548 -26.76 -22.94 18.53
N GLU A 549 -28.06 -23.25 18.61
CA GLU A 549 -28.55 -24.65 18.70
C GLU A 549 -28.12 -25.45 17.46
N LYS A 550 -27.96 -26.77 17.64
CA LYS A 550 -27.69 -27.70 16.53
C LYS A 550 -28.82 -27.66 15.49
N GLY A 551 -28.47 -27.66 14.23
CA GLY A 551 -29.42 -27.66 13.11
C GLY A 551 -29.00 -26.82 11.94
N GLU A 552 -29.75 -26.88 10.85
CA GLU A 552 -29.49 -26.13 9.64
C GLU A 552 -29.90 -24.65 9.81
N TYR A 553 -29.37 -23.80 8.92
CA TYR A 553 -29.79 -22.42 8.82
C TYR A 553 -31.27 -22.33 8.40
N VAL A 554 -32.08 -21.57 9.14
CA VAL A 554 -33.50 -21.36 8.85
C VAL A 554 -33.72 -19.98 8.34
N GLN A 555 -34.14 -19.84 7.10
CA GLN A 555 -34.47 -18.54 6.50
C GLN A 555 -35.66 -17.87 7.19
N GLY A 556 -35.56 -16.57 7.50
CA GLY A 556 -36.59 -15.79 8.14
C GLY A 556 -36.43 -15.58 9.66
N VAL A 557 -35.41 -16.19 10.27
CA VAL A 557 -34.94 -15.84 11.62
C VAL A 557 -33.97 -14.65 11.49
N SER A 558 -33.98 -13.75 12.46
CA SER A 558 -33.00 -12.65 12.52
C SER A 558 -31.57 -13.22 12.49
N GLU A 559 -30.71 -12.70 11.58
CA GLU A 559 -29.30 -13.13 11.50
C GLU A 559 -28.60 -12.95 12.85
N ASN A 560 -28.90 -11.87 13.54
CA ASN A 560 -28.38 -11.59 14.87
C ASN A 560 -28.62 -12.74 15.85
N ASN A 561 -29.83 -13.34 15.81
CA ASN A 561 -30.20 -14.47 16.65
C ASN A 561 -29.58 -15.80 16.20
N ASN A 562 -28.74 -15.82 15.16
CA ASN A 562 -27.88 -16.93 14.76
C ASN A 562 -26.43 -16.77 15.23
N SER A 563 -26.10 -15.67 15.93
CA SER A 563 -24.74 -15.38 16.40
C SER A 563 -24.17 -16.49 17.27
N VAL A 564 -22.88 -16.78 17.06
CA VAL A 564 -22.12 -17.68 17.95
C VAL A 564 -21.88 -16.96 19.28
N VAL A 565 -22.30 -17.60 20.38
CA VAL A 565 -22.00 -17.15 21.74
C VAL A 565 -20.94 -18.05 22.34
N LEU A 566 -19.81 -17.46 22.71
CA LEU A 566 -18.67 -18.17 23.28
C LEU A 566 -18.45 -17.77 24.74
N ARG A 567 -18.13 -18.75 25.57
CA ARG A 567 -17.53 -18.54 26.88
C ARG A 567 -16.09 -19.00 26.83
N VAL A 568 -15.16 -18.08 27.05
CA VAL A 568 -13.72 -18.35 27.10
C VAL A 568 -13.29 -18.36 28.57
N ILE A 569 -12.62 -19.43 28.99
CA ILE A 569 -12.17 -19.64 30.37
C ILE A 569 -10.66 -19.81 30.37
N TYR A 570 -9.97 -19.01 31.17
CA TYR A 570 -8.53 -19.15 31.39
C TYR A 570 -8.22 -18.94 32.87
N GLY A 571 -7.75 -19.99 33.55
CA GLY A 571 -7.61 -19.99 35.01
C GLY A 571 -8.92 -19.72 35.72
N ALA A 572 -8.94 -18.69 36.57
CA ALA A 572 -10.15 -18.25 37.26
C ALA A 572 -11.01 -17.26 36.47
N ARG A 573 -10.51 -16.76 35.30
CA ARG A 573 -11.15 -15.71 34.52
C ARG A 573 -12.06 -16.25 33.45
N LYS A 574 -13.20 -15.57 33.26
CA LYS A 574 -14.26 -15.96 32.33
C LYS A 574 -14.66 -14.77 31.49
N PHE A 575 -14.77 -14.96 30.18
CA PHE A 575 -15.14 -13.96 29.20
C PHE A 575 -16.33 -14.45 28.40
N LEU A 576 -17.36 -13.63 28.26
CA LEU A 576 -18.56 -13.97 27.49
C LEU A 576 -18.60 -13.08 26.23
N LEU A 577 -18.50 -13.71 25.06
CA LEU A 577 -18.54 -13.08 23.75
C LEU A 577 -19.86 -13.43 23.09
N THR A 578 -20.76 -12.46 22.96
CA THR A 578 -22.17 -12.71 22.67
C THR A 578 -22.55 -12.58 21.21
N GLY A 579 -21.64 -12.12 20.31
CA GLY A 579 -22.06 -11.67 19.00
C GLY A 579 -23.15 -10.58 19.10
N ASP A 580 -24.15 -10.67 18.24
CA ASP A 580 -25.25 -9.71 18.18
C ASP A 580 -26.61 -10.28 18.58
N VAL A 581 -26.59 -11.28 19.49
CA VAL A 581 -27.83 -11.89 19.99
C VAL A 581 -28.81 -10.85 20.53
N GLU A 582 -30.06 -11.11 20.28
CA GLU A 582 -31.17 -10.29 20.76
C GLU A 582 -31.88 -10.97 21.96
N LYS A 583 -32.88 -10.30 22.49
CA LYS A 583 -33.61 -10.73 23.71
C LYS A 583 -34.15 -12.18 23.64
N GLU A 584 -34.54 -12.64 22.43
CA GLU A 584 -35.03 -14.01 22.24
C GLU A 584 -33.94 -15.04 22.58
N THR A 585 -32.73 -14.82 22.07
CA THR A 585 -31.58 -15.69 22.37
C THR A 585 -31.07 -15.49 23.78
N GLU A 586 -31.10 -14.26 24.33
CA GLU A 586 -30.76 -14.03 25.74
C GLU A 586 -31.72 -14.80 26.69
N HIS A 587 -33.01 -14.90 26.35
CA HIS A 587 -33.95 -15.74 27.10
C HIS A 587 -33.61 -17.23 27.03
N ALA A 588 -33.21 -17.73 25.87
CA ALA A 588 -32.76 -19.13 25.73
C ALA A 588 -31.46 -19.40 26.51
N LEU A 589 -30.54 -18.46 26.54
CA LEU A 589 -29.30 -18.55 27.33
C LEU A 589 -29.57 -18.56 28.85
N LEU A 590 -30.60 -17.84 29.31
CA LEU A 590 -31.01 -17.82 30.72
C LEU A 590 -31.54 -19.17 31.23
N GLU A 591 -31.75 -20.15 30.37
CA GLU A 591 -32.05 -21.52 30.80
C GLU A 591 -30.85 -22.24 31.42
N MET A 592 -29.62 -21.67 31.21
CA MET A 592 -28.34 -22.17 31.69
C MET A 592 -27.54 -21.09 32.43
N PRO A 593 -28.05 -20.54 33.53
CA PRO A 593 -27.48 -19.37 34.19
C PRO A 593 -26.03 -19.58 34.69
N GLU A 594 -25.66 -20.82 35.04
CA GLU A 594 -24.32 -21.18 35.51
C GLU A 594 -23.22 -20.99 34.43
N PHE A 595 -23.56 -21.01 33.14
CA PHE A 595 -22.66 -20.78 32.06
C PHE A 595 -22.52 -19.30 31.68
N LEU A 596 -23.39 -18.40 32.20
CA LEU A 596 -23.38 -16.99 31.83
C LEU A 596 -22.47 -16.14 32.71
N GLN A 597 -22.05 -16.64 33.89
CA GLN A 597 -21.16 -15.89 34.78
C GLN A 597 -19.83 -15.57 34.09
N ALA A 598 -19.46 -14.28 34.09
CA ALA A 598 -18.25 -13.78 33.43
C ALA A 598 -17.66 -12.56 34.13
N ASP A 599 -16.34 -12.40 34.10
CA ASP A 599 -15.65 -11.17 34.54
C ASP A 599 -15.86 -10.02 33.56
N LEU A 600 -15.92 -10.35 32.25
CA LEU A 600 -16.12 -9.43 31.15
C LEU A 600 -17.16 -9.98 30.18
N VAL A 601 -18.04 -9.08 29.73
CA VAL A 601 -19.00 -9.36 28.65
C VAL A 601 -18.78 -8.41 27.47
N LYS A 602 -18.67 -8.96 26.26
CA LYS A 602 -18.90 -8.19 25.04
C LYS A 602 -20.41 -7.97 24.96
N VAL A 603 -20.83 -6.72 25.01
CA VAL A 603 -22.25 -6.34 24.98
C VAL A 603 -22.84 -6.68 23.61
N ALA A 604 -23.97 -7.36 23.61
CA ALA A 604 -24.61 -7.82 22.39
C ALA A 604 -25.14 -6.67 21.53
N HIS A 605 -25.07 -6.84 20.22
CA HIS A 605 -25.65 -5.99 19.19
C HIS A 605 -25.31 -4.50 19.39
N HIS A 606 -24.02 -4.21 19.66
CA HIS A 606 -23.45 -2.88 19.85
C HIS A 606 -24.19 -2.00 20.88
N GLY A 607 -24.92 -2.63 21.80
CA GLY A 607 -25.79 -1.92 22.74
C GLY A 607 -27.13 -1.49 22.16
N SER A 608 -27.70 -2.27 21.23
CA SER A 608 -29.07 -2.10 20.71
C SER A 608 -30.09 -2.28 21.81
N LYS A 609 -31.23 -1.56 21.72
CA LYS A 609 -32.38 -1.74 22.58
C LYS A 609 -33.05 -3.12 22.51
N THR A 610 -32.74 -3.89 21.43
CA THR A 610 -33.25 -5.25 21.22
C THR A 610 -32.51 -6.29 22.04
N SER A 611 -31.41 -5.90 22.71
CA SER A 611 -30.52 -6.79 23.49
C SER A 611 -30.31 -6.30 24.91
N SER A 612 -29.52 -7.02 25.68
CA SER A 612 -29.09 -6.68 27.04
C SER A 612 -30.25 -6.51 28.01
N ILE A 613 -31.13 -7.54 28.09
CA ILE A 613 -32.24 -7.52 29.09
C ILE A 613 -31.67 -7.55 30.54
N GLN A 614 -32.33 -6.90 31.47
CA GLN A 614 -31.82 -6.75 32.84
C GLN A 614 -31.48 -8.08 33.50
N LYS A 615 -32.34 -9.07 33.36
CA LYS A 615 -32.11 -10.41 33.93
C LYS A 615 -30.86 -11.10 33.40
N PHE A 616 -30.56 -10.93 32.11
CA PHE A 616 -29.32 -11.44 31.50
C PHE A 616 -28.10 -10.74 32.10
N ILE A 617 -28.11 -9.41 32.19
CA ILE A 617 -27.03 -8.62 32.78
C ILE A 617 -26.79 -9.06 34.24
N ASP A 618 -27.84 -9.18 35.05
CA ASP A 618 -27.74 -9.54 36.46
C ASP A 618 -27.12 -10.93 36.66
N VAL A 619 -27.48 -11.92 35.80
CA VAL A 619 -26.94 -13.26 35.86
C VAL A 619 -25.47 -13.33 35.46
N THR A 620 -25.01 -12.50 34.51
CA THR A 620 -23.59 -12.46 34.11
C THR A 620 -22.68 -12.03 35.23
N GLY A 621 -23.13 -11.10 36.10
CA GLY A 621 -22.35 -10.53 37.19
C GLY A 621 -21.06 -9.86 36.73
N ALA A 622 -21.00 -9.45 35.47
CA ALA A 622 -19.80 -8.91 34.84
C ALA A 622 -19.36 -7.60 35.46
N LYS A 623 -18.03 -7.48 35.67
CA LYS A 623 -17.39 -6.25 36.15
C LYS A 623 -17.04 -5.30 35.02
N ILE A 624 -16.89 -5.81 33.80
CA ILE A 624 -16.51 -5.05 32.61
C ILE A 624 -17.48 -5.38 31.48
N ALA A 625 -18.06 -4.33 30.88
CA ALA A 625 -18.91 -4.41 29.70
C ALA A 625 -18.25 -3.69 28.54
N VAL A 626 -17.78 -4.43 27.54
CA VAL A 626 -17.17 -3.87 26.33
C VAL A 626 -18.23 -3.73 25.26
N ILE A 627 -18.37 -2.53 24.71
CA ILE A 627 -19.31 -2.21 23.62
C ILE A 627 -18.51 -1.84 22.38
N PRO A 628 -18.34 -2.74 21.41
CA PRO A 628 -17.78 -2.40 20.11
C PRO A 628 -18.79 -1.57 19.33
N VAL A 629 -18.51 -0.29 19.13
CA VAL A 629 -19.42 0.66 18.46
C VAL A 629 -18.64 1.89 18.05
N GLY A 630 -18.93 2.46 16.88
CA GLY A 630 -18.36 3.72 16.44
C GLY A 630 -18.87 4.93 17.22
N ASN A 631 -18.03 5.96 17.34
CA ASN A 631 -18.36 7.19 18.07
C ASN A 631 -19.62 7.89 17.54
N ASN A 632 -19.93 7.77 16.23
CA ASN A 632 -21.11 8.32 15.58
C ASN A 632 -21.87 7.18 14.87
N SER A 633 -22.43 6.25 15.63
CA SER A 633 -23.22 5.15 15.07
C SER A 633 -24.45 5.69 14.32
N PRO A 634 -24.65 5.32 13.05
CA PRO A 634 -25.83 5.71 12.29
C PRO A 634 -27.13 5.12 12.84
N PHE A 635 -27.03 4.10 13.69
CA PHE A 635 -28.17 3.44 14.34
C PHE A 635 -28.49 4.03 15.71
N GLY A 636 -27.70 5.00 16.18
CA GLY A 636 -27.86 5.59 17.52
C GLY A 636 -27.39 4.66 18.65
N HIS A 637 -26.58 3.65 18.34
CA HIS A 637 -25.97 2.76 19.34
C HIS A 637 -24.77 3.44 20.04
N PRO A 638 -24.48 3.09 21.31
CA PRO A 638 -25.32 2.29 22.19
C PRO A 638 -26.52 3.10 22.69
N HIS A 639 -27.70 2.47 22.80
CA HIS A 639 -28.87 3.15 23.32
C HIS A 639 -28.73 3.49 24.84
N ARG A 640 -29.23 4.64 25.20
CA ARG A 640 -29.14 5.16 26.61
C ARG A 640 -29.68 4.18 27.63
N GLU A 641 -30.78 3.51 27.33
CA GLU A 641 -31.42 2.52 28.20
C GLU A 641 -30.49 1.31 28.47
N VAL A 642 -29.71 0.89 27.47
CA VAL A 642 -28.73 -0.21 27.62
C VAL A 642 -27.56 0.22 28.48
N LEU A 643 -27.05 1.44 28.25
CA LEU A 643 -26.00 2.00 29.09
C LEU A 643 -26.45 2.14 30.56
N GLU A 644 -27.68 2.56 30.80
CA GLU A 644 -28.25 2.69 32.18
C GLU A 644 -28.35 1.30 32.83
N ARG A 645 -28.82 0.26 32.12
CA ARG A 645 -28.90 -1.11 32.66
C ARG A 645 -27.52 -1.65 33.08
N TRP A 646 -26.50 -1.47 32.23
CA TRP A 646 -25.13 -1.89 32.54
C TRP A 646 -24.52 -1.04 33.69
N ARG A 647 -24.78 0.24 33.79
CA ARG A 647 -24.34 1.08 34.92
C ARG A 647 -24.97 0.65 36.25
N LEU A 648 -26.25 0.32 36.21
CA LEU A 648 -26.97 -0.15 37.39
C LEU A 648 -26.47 -1.51 37.89
N SER A 649 -25.94 -2.36 37.01
CA SER A 649 -25.29 -3.61 37.41
C SER A 649 -23.93 -3.42 38.07
N GLY A 650 -23.37 -2.20 38.04
CA GLY A 650 -22.04 -1.88 38.58
C GLY A 650 -20.87 -2.21 37.64
N ALA A 651 -21.14 -2.56 36.41
CA ALA A 651 -20.09 -2.85 35.43
C ALA A 651 -19.42 -1.56 34.91
N GLU A 652 -18.10 -1.60 34.73
CA GLU A 652 -17.37 -0.58 33.99
C GLU A 652 -17.67 -0.72 32.49
N ILE A 653 -18.11 0.36 31.85
CA ILE A 653 -18.49 0.38 30.44
C ILE A 653 -17.34 0.96 29.61
N LEU A 654 -16.84 0.17 28.65
CA LEU A 654 -15.80 0.54 27.73
C LEU A 654 -16.34 0.50 26.29
N GLN A 655 -16.26 1.62 25.57
CA GLN A 655 -16.74 1.73 24.19
C GLN A 655 -15.54 1.93 23.24
N THR A 656 -15.45 1.14 22.17
CA THR A 656 -14.33 1.24 21.22
C THR A 656 -14.26 2.60 20.53
N GLY A 657 -15.39 3.19 20.13
CA GLY A 657 -15.42 4.49 19.46
C GLY A 657 -14.95 5.67 20.32
N THR A 658 -14.95 5.55 21.65
CA THR A 658 -14.48 6.61 22.57
C THR A 658 -13.08 6.31 23.12
N ARG A 659 -12.71 5.04 23.24
CA ARG A 659 -11.46 4.57 23.83
C ARG A 659 -10.44 4.05 22.80
N GLY A 660 -10.85 3.96 21.53
CA GLY A 660 -10.08 3.24 20.52
C GLY A 660 -10.04 1.73 20.79
N THR A 661 -9.03 1.02 20.31
CA THR A 661 -8.84 -0.39 20.62
C THR A 661 -8.73 -0.63 22.14
N ILE A 662 -9.51 -1.59 22.64
CA ILE A 662 -9.53 -2.00 24.05
C ILE A 662 -8.82 -3.35 24.16
N SER A 663 -7.70 -3.37 24.87
CA SER A 663 -6.87 -4.56 25.07
C SER A 663 -7.02 -5.08 26.48
N ILE A 664 -7.41 -6.34 26.60
CA ILE A 664 -7.56 -7.06 27.86
C ILE A 664 -6.48 -8.12 27.92
N SER A 665 -5.78 -8.26 29.04
CA SER A 665 -4.83 -9.35 29.23
C SER A 665 -4.97 -9.99 30.61
N THR A 666 -4.75 -11.31 30.66
CA THR A 666 -4.82 -12.05 31.93
C THR A 666 -3.82 -13.20 31.94
N ASN A 667 -3.28 -13.46 33.12
CA ASN A 667 -2.49 -14.67 33.46
C ASN A 667 -3.36 -15.79 34.06
N GLY A 668 -4.68 -15.62 34.04
CA GLY A 668 -5.64 -16.53 34.66
C GLY A 668 -6.09 -16.13 36.06
N GLU A 669 -5.36 -15.24 36.74
CA GLU A 669 -5.70 -14.69 38.06
C GLU A 669 -5.99 -13.19 37.99
N ASP A 670 -5.04 -12.40 37.48
CA ASP A 670 -5.15 -10.96 37.33
C ASP A 670 -5.75 -10.59 35.98
N LEU A 671 -6.46 -9.47 35.92
CA LEU A 671 -7.04 -8.88 34.72
C LEU A 671 -6.49 -7.47 34.54
N GLU A 672 -5.84 -7.22 33.42
CA GLU A 672 -5.33 -5.91 33.04
C GLU A 672 -6.12 -5.37 31.86
N VAL A 673 -6.55 -4.11 31.95
CA VAL A 673 -7.28 -3.40 30.86
C VAL A 673 -6.43 -2.22 30.39
N LYS A 674 -6.27 -2.11 29.09
CA LYS A 674 -5.59 -0.98 28.42
C LYS A 674 -6.46 -0.46 27.28
N THR A 675 -6.55 0.84 27.16
CA THR A 675 -7.25 1.51 26.06
C THR A 675 -6.28 2.32 25.22
N PHE A 676 -6.52 2.40 23.91
CA PHE A 676 -5.66 3.18 23.00
C PHE A 676 -5.78 4.68 23.27
N LEU A 677 -7.00 5.18 23.56
CA LEU A 677 -7.27 6.54 23.98
C LEU A 677 -7.55 6.55 25.49
N PRO A 678 -7.12 7.59 26.20
CA PRO A 678 -7.29 7.71 27.66
C PRO A 678 -8.75 7.80 28.12
#